data_163f76621b5cb57f5f0a0b0cf60f1712
#
_entry.id   163f76621b5cb57f5f0a0b0cf60f1712
#
_cell.length_a   1.000
_cell.length_b   1.000
_cell.length_c   1.000
_cell.angle_alpha   90.00
_cell.angle_beta   90.00
_cell.angle_gamma   90.00
#
_symmetry.space_group_name_H-M   'P 1'
#
loop_
_entity.id
_entity.type
_entity.pdbx_description
1 polymer ?
#
loop_
_entity_poly.entity_id
_entity_poly.type
_entity_poly.pdbx_seq_one_letter_code
_entity_poly.pdbx_strand_id
1 'polypeptide(L)'
;MSGTMKFTDSPEQAAVVQAPSYADVVVVAGAGSGKTYTMTRRIITLIEQGVSPEKILGLTFTRKAASELLSRVSAAVTRDQRERGLKSANMTFLKPEVSTYDAFFQSIVRQYGLLVGFDQNTQPLSEAGAMQLIHTVLDRHMDDLMAFDGDLKSFNTIAGNVFALSNAISGAMIGGDCTSFDEAVQRVRDWDEAFVEQIAKALDGETVPTEEPKSPKLPKRLKKDSDADYEKKLEKYRELGHDMCVFNSAQLAFVAKQRDLLLDLVLDYHAEKRACNMAEFSDFTIAAFQLVSRFPSIGAAYRKRYSHVLLDEYQDTSTTQAALLSALFHADDTHRSAVNAVGDPFQSIYAWRGASPGAFRMLQHDFGMDATSRPFALTVTRRNSRMVLEAANNLTKPLRLPARRLSSSLMREVDVPALVNTDEAPEGTVGVLAFDTFGQEVDAVVRFAKHAIALHTPSSRDLDNGMKDNRPHVAVLFRSKGIMPQFAEALERAGLTTLVVGRSALLGRPAVQDVFALLRVVSDHTDSAALMRLLATPRFSISANDLQALADTAEQVNTMCRYRALVSAGIVQEQSNKEEKPENLGIYGVTPKSGPSDAEIRAIVREYRDQVPNAVFLVDLMLRDDLAELIDGRVSREGAK
;
A
#
# COMPACT_ATOMS: atom_id res chain seq x y z
N MET A 1 -30.09 -12.51 -37.16
CA MET A 1 -29.94 -13.72 -36.34
C MET A 1 -28.58 -13.61 -35.64
N SER A 2 -28.58 -13.13 -34.39
CA SER A 2 -27.35 -13.00 -33.59
C SER A 2 -26.97 -14.37 -33.06
N GLY A 3 -26.02 -15.02 -33.72
CA GLY A 3 -25.40 -16.24 -33.22
C GLY A 3 -24.61 -15.94 -31.96
N THR A 4 -25.23 -16.12 -30.79
CA THR A 4 -24.49 -16.18 -29.52
C THR A 4 -23.51 -17.36 -29.63
N MET A 5 -22.20 -17.07 -29.75
CA MET A 5 -21.18 -18.07 -29.56
C MET A 5 -21.45 -18.76 -28.20
N LYS A 6 -21.90 -20.01 -28.24
CA LYS A 6 -21.94 -20.87 -27.05
C LYS A 6 -20.49 -21.15 -26.71
N PHE A 7 -19.96 -20.46 -25.69
CA PHE A 7 -18.70 -20.84 -25.10
C PHE A 7 -18.84 -22.27 -24.55
N THR A 8 -18.09 -23.19 -25.10
CA THR A 8 -17.98 -24.58 -24.60
C THR A 8 -16.95 -24.58 -23.46
N ASP A 9 -17.31 -25.19 -22.33
CA ASP A 9 -16.38 -25.37 -21.23
C ASP A 9 -15.16 -26.18 -21.71
N SER A 10 -13.95 -25.80 -21.33
CA SER A 10 -12.78 -26.65 -21.53
C SER A 10 -12.91 -27.92 -20.67
N PRO A 11 -12.21 -29.02 -21.00
CA PRO A 11 -12.23 -30.21 -20.15
C PRO A 11 -11.91 -29.92 -18.68
N GLU A 12 -10.96 -29.03 -18.44
CA GLU A 12 -10.56 -28.59 -17.09
C GLU A 12 -11.70 -27.82 -16.38
N GLN A 13 -12.35 -26.90 -17.09
CA GLN A 13 -13.50 -26.15 -16.57
C GLN A 13 -14.69 -27.09 -16.30
N ALA A 14 -14.96 -28.01 -17.22
CA ALA A 14 -16.03 -28.99 -17.05
C ALA A 14 -15.79 -29.89 -15.82
N ALA A 15 -14.55 -30.31 -15.56
CA ALA A 15 -14.21 -31.08 -14.37
C ALA A 15 -14.53 -30.35 -13.07
N VAL A 16 -14.22 -29.04 -12.99
CA VAL A 16 -14.58 -28.20 -11.83
C VAL A 16 -16.09 -28.03 -11.70
N VAL A 17 -16.76 -27.74 -12.80
CA VAL A 17 -18.22 -27.50 -12.84
C VAL A 17 -19.00 -28.75 -12.43
N GLN A 18 -18.54 -29.94 -12.84
CA GLN A 18 -19.18 -31.23 -12.57
C GLN A 18 -18.72 -31.90 -11.28
N ALA A 19 -17.79 -31.29 -10.52
CA ALA A 19 -17.37 -31.85 -9.23
C ALA A 19 -18.61 -32.10 -8.33
N PRO A 20 -18.59 -33.11 -7.44
CA PRO A 20 -19.72 -33.41 -6.57
C PRO A 20 -20.19 -32.16 -5.82
N SER A 21 -21.51 -32.00 -5.65
CA SER A 21 -22.08 -30.77 -5.08
C SER A 21 -21.56 -30.45 -3.68
N TYR A 22 -21.40 -31.44 -2.84
CA TYR A 22 -20.92 -31.29 -1.44
C TYR A 22 -19.42 -31.54 -1.27
N ALA A 23 -18.66 -31.64 -2.35
CA ALA A 23 -17.20 -31.71 -2.26
C ALA A 23 -16.58 -30.35 -2.05
N ASP A 24 -15.54 -30.30 -1.23
CA ASP A 24 -14.64 -29.15 -1.20
C ASP A 24 -13.78 -29.16 -2.44
N VAL A 25 -13.63 -28.01 -3.07
CA VAL A 25 -12.95 -27.87 -4.38
C VAL A 25 -11.92 -26.76 -4.31
N VAL A 26 -10.68 -27.09 -4.67
CA VAL A 26 -9.59 -26.13 -4.81
C VAL A 26 -9.21 -26.01 -6.28
N VAL A 27 -9.20 -24.79 -6.80
CA VAL A 27 -8.93 -24.52 -8.22
C VAL A 27 -7.76 -23.54 -8.36
N VAL A 28 -6.66 -24.01 -8.89
CA VAL A 28 -5.54 -23.15 -9.30
C VAL A 28 -5.79 -22.69 -10.74
N ALA A 29 -5.99 -21.40 -10.93
CA ALA A 29 -6.46 -20.86 -12.19
C ALA A 29 -5.65 -19.62 -12.58
N GLY A 30 -4.77 -19.73 -13.56
CA GLY A 30 -3.92 -18.65 -14.00
C GLY A 30 -4.66 -17.50 -14.69
N ALA A 31 -3.91 -16.46 -15.05
CA ALA A 31 -4.44 -15.27 -15.68
C ALA A 31 -5.14 -15.59 -17.02
N GLY A 32 -6.41 -15.20 -17.15
CA GLY A 32 -7.18 -15.40 -18.39
C GLY A 32 -7.70 -16.81 -18.61
N SER A 33 -7.54 -17.75 -17.68
CA SER A 33 -8.06 -19.12 -17.76
C SER A 33 -9.57 -19.24 -17.52
N GLY A 34 -10.23 -18.15 -17.15
CA GLY A 34 -11.67 -18.11 -16.96
C GLY A 34 -12.12 -18.41 -15.53
N LYS A 35 -11.35 -18.04 -14.49
CA LYS A 35 -11.73 -18.17 -13.07
C LYS A 35 -13.19 -17.81 -12.80
N THR A 36 -13.54 -16.54 -13.00
CA THR A 36 -14.89 -16.02 -12.74
C THR A 36 -15.97 -16.71 -13.58
N TYR A 37 -15.64 -17.09 -14.83
CA TYR A 37 -16.55 -17.86 -15.67
C TYR A 37 -16.82 -19.25 -15.07
N THR A 38 -15.79 -19.97 -14.69
CA THR A 38 -15.91 -21.33 -14.11
C THR A 38 -16.69 -21.29 -12.80
N MET A 39 -16.45 -20.30 -11.93
CA MET A 39 -17.21 -20.11 -10.70
C MET A 39 -18.68 -19.79 -10.96
N THR A 40 -18.96 -18.93 -11.93
CA THR A 40 -20.35 -18.63 -12.34
C THR A 40 -21.05 -19.90 -12.84
N ARG A 41 -20.38 -20.69 -13.68
CA ARG A 41 -20.90 -21.98 -14.17
C ARG A 41 -21.14 -22.98 -13.04
N ARG A 42 -20.22 -23.05 -12.07
CA ARG A 42 -20.37 -23.89 -10.89
C ARG A 42 -21.61 -23.51 -10.08
N ILE A 43 -21.84 -22.21 -9.81
CA ILE A 43 -23.05 -21.74 -9.11
C ILE A 43 -24.32 -22.16 -9.87
N ILE A 44 -24.33 -21.98 -11.20
CA ILE A 44 -25.49 -22.34 -12.03
C ILE A 44 -25.75 -23.85 -11.93
N THR A 45 -24.71 -24.68 -12.06
CA THR A 45 -24.83 -26.14 -11.95
C THR A 45 -25.32 -26.59 -10.57
N LEU A 46 -24.86 -25.96 -9.50
CA LEU A 46 -25.38 -26.23 -8.15
C LEU A 46 -26.87 -25.91 -8.03
N ILE A 47 -27.32 -24.81 -8.62
CA ILE A 47 -28.76 -24.45 -8.67
C ILE A 47 -29.54 -25.45 -9.52
N GLU A 48 -29.03 -25.86 -10.67
CA GLU A 48 -29.62 -26.89 -11.52
C GLU A 48 -29.74 -28.25 -10.82
N GLN A 49 -28.81 -28.56 -9.94
CA GLN A 49 -28.81 -29.76 -9.08
C GLN A 49 -29.75 -29.64 -7.86
N GLY A 50 -30.46 -28.53 -7.72
CA GLY A 50 -31.48 -28.32 -6.69
C GLY A 50 -30.99 -27.57 -5.44
N VAL A 51 -29.77 -27.01 -5.46
CA VAL A 51 -29.33 -26.14 -4.38
C VAL A 51 -30.07 -24.80 -4.47
N SER A 52 -30.76 -24.42 -3.39
CA SER A 52 -31.48 -23.15 -3.35
C SER A 52 -30.51 -21.97 -3.42
N PRO A 53 -30.76 -20.95 -4.26
CA PRO A 53 -29.81 -19.85 -4.47
C PRO A 53 -29.40 -19.13 -3.19
N GLU A 54 -30.32 -18.92 -2.25
CA GLU A 54 -30.02 -18.28 -0.95
C GLU A 54 -29.13 -19.11 -0.01
N LYS A 55 -28.88 -20.39 -0.35
CA LYS A 55 -27.93 -21.24 0.34
C LYS A 55 -26.50 -21.11 -0.18
N ILE A 56 -26.29 -20.28 -1.18
CA ILE A 56 -25.00 -20.06 -1.82
C ILE A 56 -24.46 -18.70 -1.42
N LEU A 57 -23.25 -18.69 -0.85
CA LEU A 57 -22.46 -17.51 -0.52
C LEU A 57 -21.28 -17.40 -1.46
N GLY A 58 -21.11 -16.25 -2.12
CA GLY A 58 -19.91 -15.90 -2.89
C GLY A 58 -19.11 -14.81 -2.20
N LEU A 59 -17.84 -15.06 -1.93
CA LEU A 59 -16.92 -14.06 -1.37
C LEU A 59 -15.83 -13.73 -2.38
N THR A 60 -15.57 -12.46 -2.56
CA THR A 60 -14.55 -11.94 -3.49
C THR A 60 -13.81 -10.76 -2.89
N PHE A 61 -12.68 -10.37 -3.49
CA PHE A 61 -11.80 -9.36 -2.91
C PHE A 61 -12.27 -7.92 -3.16
N THR A 62 -12.97 -7.65 -4.28
CA THR A 62 -13.38 -6.29 -4.64
C THR A 62 -14.89 -6.14 -4.82
N ARG A 63 -15.42 -4.96 -4.48
CA ARG A 63 -16.83 -4.63 -4.70
C ARG A 63 -17.26 -4.75 -6.17
N LYS A 64 -16.36 -4.41 -7.10
CA LYS A 64 -16.59 -4.55 -8.54
C LYS A 64 -16.77 -6.01 -8.93
N ALA A 65 -15.87 -6.89 -8.47
CA ALA A 65 -15.96 -8.33 -8.73
C ALA A 65 -17.23 -8.94 -8.13
N ALA A 66 -17.60 -8.54 -6.91
CA ALA A 66 -18.85 -8.98 -6.27
C ALA A 66 -20.09 -8.58 -7.10
N SER A 67 -20.17 -7.33 -7.54
CA SER A 67 -21.28 -6.84 -8.37
C SER A 67 -21.33 -7.56 -9.73
N GLU A 68 -20.18 -7.80 -10.36
CA GLU A 68 -20.08 -8.48 -11.65
C GLU A 68 -20.51 -9.96 -11.54
N LEU A 69 -20.02 -10.67 -10.50
CA LEU A 69 -20.41 -12.05 -10.23
C LEU A 69 -21.92 -12.17 -9.99
N LEU A 70 -22.47 -11.31 -9.11
CA LEU A 70 -23.90 -11.29 -8.80
C LEU A 70 -24.75 -11.02 -10.06
N SER A 71 -24.33 -10.06 -10.91
CA SER A 71 -25.01 -9.75 -12.16
C SER A 71 -25.05 -10.94 -13.12
N ARG A 72 -23.90 -11.61 -13.31
CA ARG A 72 -23.78 -12.79 -14.19
C ARG A 72 -24.64 -13.95 -13.70
N VAL A 73 -24.59 -14.25 -12.39
CA VAL A 73 -25.39 -15.34 -11.80
C VAL A 73 -26.88 -15.01 -11.90
N SER A 74 -27.29 -13.78 -11.55
CA SER A 74 -28.69 -13.36 -11.65
C SER A 74 -29.25 -13.46 -13.08
N ALA A 75 -28.45 -13.06 -14.08
CA ALA A 75 -28.83 -13.18 -15.48
C ALA A 75 -28.99 -14.64 -15.92
N ALA A 76 -28.09 -15.54 -15.43
CA ALA A 76 -28.15 -16.97 -15.76
C ALA A 76 -29.35 -17.66 -15.10
N VAL A 77 -29.60 -17.39 -13.81
CA VAL A 77 -30.78 -17.92 -13.09
C VAL A 77 -32.07 -17.47 -13.76
N THR A 78 -32.18 -16.19 -14.13
CA THR A 78 -33.36 -15.67 -14.84
C THR A 78 -33.55 -16.36 -16.20
N ARG A 79 -32.49 -16.68 -16.92
CA ARG A 79 -32.55 -17.40 -18.20
C ARG A 79 -33.04 -18.82 -18.01
N ASP A 80 -32.45 -19.57 -17.05
CA ASP A 80 -32.87 -20.94 -16.74
C ASP A 80 -34.34 -21.02 -16.34
N GLN A 81 -34.82 -20.11 -15.48
CA GLN A 81 -36.24 -20.05 -15.08
C GLN A 81 -37.16 -19.79 -16.28
N ARG A 82 -36.77 -18.94 -17.25
CA ARG A 82 -37.51 -18.70 -18.48
C ARG A 82 -37.53 -19.93 -19.39
N GLU A 83 -36.42 -20.62 -19.54
CA GLU A 83 -36.29 -21.84 -20.34
C GLU A 83 -37.18 -22.97 -19.78
N ARG A 84 -37.35 -23.03 -18.45
CA ARG A 84 -38.26 -23.96 -17.76
C ARG A 84 -39.75 -23.53 -17.84
N GLY A 85 -40.05 -22.45 -18.54
CA GLY A 85 -41.44 -21.99 -18.77
C GLY A 85 -42.13 -21.37 -17.56
N LEU A 86 -41.37 -20.94 -16.53
CA LEU A 86 -41.93 -20.22 -15.40
C LEU A 86 -42.38 -18.84 -15.82
N LYS A 87 -43.69 -18.54 -15.57
CA LYS A 87 -44.25 -17.20 -15.83
C LYS A 87 -43.66 -16.19 -14.86
N SER A 88 -43.53 -14.93 -15.29
CA SER A 88 -42.93 -13.84 -14.51
C SER A 88 -43.51 -13.68 -13.09
N ALA A 89 -44.80 -14.04 -12.91
CA ALA A 89 -45.47 -14.00 -11.60
C ALA A 89 -45.01 -15.12 -10.63
N ASN A 90 -44.41 -16.20 -11.14
CA ASN A 90 -43.95 -17.36 -10.34
C ASN A 90 -42.43 -17.45 -10.28
N MET A 91 -41.72 -16.44 -10.78
CA MET A 91 -40.27 -16.39 -10.70
C MET A 91 -39.85 -16.07 -9.28
N THR A 92 -39.17 -16.99 -8.64
CA THR A 92 -38.58 -16.78 -7.33
C THR A 92 -37.37 -15.85 -7.46
N PHE A 93 -37.44 -14.69 -6.83
CA PHE A 93 -36.34 -13.71 -6.84
C PHE A 93 -35.21 -14.07 -5.83
N LEU A 94 -35.11 -15.33 -5.42
CA LEU A 94 -34.06 -15.80 -4.55
C LEU A 94 -32.72 -15.70 -5.31
N LYS A 95 -31.75 -15.03 -4.70
CA LYS A 95 -30.42 -14.80 -5.28
C LYS A 95 -29.36 -15.32 -4.33
N PRO A 96 -28.23 -15.80 -4.86
CA PRO A 96 -27.04 -16.00 -4.06
C PRO A 96 -26.63 -14.70 -3.36
N GLU A 97 -26.11 -14.83 -2.15
CA GLU A 97 -25.46 -13.71 -1.50
C GLU A 97 -24.04 -13.60 -2.03
N VAL A 98 -23.66 -12.41 -2.52
CA VAL A 98 -22.31 -12.14 -3.01
C VAL A 98 -21.82 -10.85 -2.39
N SER A 99 -20.69 -10.90 -1.69
CA SER A 99 -20.09 -9.75 -1.04
C SER A 99 -18.55 -9.80 -1.06
N THR A 100 -17.90 -8.76 -0.57
CA THR A 100 -16.47 -8.83 -0.29
C THR A 100 -16.23 -9.54 1.05
N TYR A 101 -15.04 -10.15 1.22
CA TYR A 101 -14.63 -10.77 2.49
C TYR A 101 -14.85 -9.82 3.67
N ASP A 102 -14.30 -8.60 3.58
CA ASP A 102 -14.40 -7.61 4.65
C ASP A 102 -15.84 -7.21 4.98
N ALA A 103 -16.69 -7.00 3.96
CA ALA A 103 -18.10 -6.65 4.18
C ALA A 103 -18.88 -7.79 4.85
N PHE A 104 -18.57 -9.04 4.49
CA PHE A 104 -19.18 -10.20 5.11
C PHE A 104 -18.73 -10.34 6.59
N PHE A 105 -17.45 -10.23 6.89
CA PHE A 105 -16.93 -10.29 8.26
C PHE A 105 -17.46 -9.16 9.13
N GLN A 106 -17.50 -7.94 8.58
CA GLN A 106 -18.11 -6.79 9.26
C GLN A 106 -19.61 -7.03 9.57
N SER A 107 -20.35 -7.73 8.70
CA SER A 107 -21.75 -8.07 8.96
C SER A 107 -21.94 -8.96 10.18
N ILE A 108 -20.99 -9.91 10.42
CA ILE A 108 -20.96 -10.77 11.59
C ILE A 108 -20.77 -9.92 12.86
N VAL A 109 -19.79 -9.01 12.83
CA VAL A 109 -19.49 -8.14 13.97
C VAL A 109 -20.65 -7.18 14.25
N ARG A 110 -21.29 -6.62 13.22
CA ARG A 110 -22.49 -5.78 13.43
C ARG A 110 -23.62 -6.52 14.12
N GLN A 111 -23.75 -7.83 13.88
CA GLN A 111 -24.82 -8.62 14.47
C GLN A 111 -24.49 -9.12 15.89
N TYR A 112 -23.24 -9.49 16.14
CA TYR A 112 -22.83 -10.18 17.39
C TYR A 112 -21.72 -9.46 18.16
N GLY A 113 -21.18 -8.35 17.65
CA GLY A 113 -19.94 -7.72 18.14
C GLY A 113 -19.97 -7.30 19.60
N LEU A 114 -21.15 -7.00 20.17
CA LEU A 114 -21.30 -6.70 21.60
C LEU A 114 -20.76 -7.82 22.51
N LEU A 115 -20.77 -9.07 22.04
CA LEU A 115 -20.24 -10.23 22.79
C LEU A 115 -18.70 -10.21 22.93
N VAL A 116 -18.02 -9.41 22.10
CA VAL A 116 -16.55 -9.25 22.09
C VAL A 116 -16.12 -7.78 22.23
N GLY A 117 -17.02 -6.92 22.71
CA GLY A 117 -16.73 -5.52 23.02
C GLY A 117 -16.75 -4.55 21.84
N PHE A 118 -17.37 -4.93 20.71
CA PHE A 118 -17.59 -4.03 19.58
C PHE A 118 -18.98 -3.39 19.66
N ASP A 119 -19.02 -2.07 19.54
CA ASP A 119 -20.27 -1.31 19.41
C ASP A 119 -20.83 -1.45 17.99
N GLN A 120 -22.17 -1.42 17.86
CA GLN A 120 -22.84 -1.46 16.55
C GLN A 120 -22.49 -0.24 15.67
N ASN A 121 -22.12 0.89 16.29
CA ASN A 121 -21.76 2.14 15.65
C ASN A 121 -20.24 2.28 15.43
N THR A 122 -19.43 1.26 15.72
CA THR A 122 -17.99 1.29 15.47
C THR A 122 -17.72 1.70 14.01
N GLN A 123 -16.96 2.79 13.85
CA GLN A 123 -16.68 3.37 12.53
C GLN A 123 -15.45 2.72 11.89
N PRO A 124 -15.53 2.44 10.59
CA PRO A 124 -14.34 1.98 9.85
C PRO A 124 -13.25 3.04 9.84
N LEU A 125 -12.04 2.66 10.24
CA LEU A 125 -10.87 3.53 10.25
C LEU A 125 -10.17 3.50 8.89
N SER A 126 -9.91 4.67 8.31
CA SER A 126 -9.10 4.79 7.10
C SER A 126 -7.60 4.82 7.45
N GLU A 127 -6.73 4.51 6.48
CA GLU A 127 -5.27 4.60 6.66
C GLU A 127 -4.81 5.98 7.16
N ALA A 128 -5.42 7.07 6.63
CA ALA A 128 -5.13 8.42 7.09
C ALA A 128 -5.57 8.65 8.55
N GLY A 129 -6.74 8.14 8.94
CA GLY A 129 -7.19 8.18 10.32
C GLY A 129 -6.33 7.32 11.24
N ALA A 130 -5.88 6.16 10.79
CA ALA A 130 -4.94 5.30 11.50
C ALA A 130 -3.63 6.06 11.80
N MET A 131 -3.06 6.71 10.79
CA MET A 131 -1.85 7.53 10.98
C MET A 131 -2.05 8.67 11.97
N GLN A 132 -3.23 9.33 11.98
CA GLN A 132 -3.55 10.37 12.97
C GLN A 132 -3.61 9.82 14.40
N LEU A 133 -4.26 8.67 14.60
CA LEU A 133 -4.30 8.01 15.91
C LEU A 133 -2.91 7.58 16.38
N ILE A 134 -2.10 7.03 15.48
CA ILE A 134 -0.71 6.67 15.79
C ILE A 134 0.09 7.91 16.19
N HIS A 135 -0.05 9.03 15.48
CA HIS A 135 0.61 10.27 15.87
C HIS A 135 0.20 10.71 17.28
N THR A 136 -1.08 10.62 17.63
CA THR A 136 -1.56 10.92 19.00
C THR A 136 -0.93 9.97 20.04
N VAL A 137 -0.73 8.71 19.72
CA VAL A 137 -0.04 7.75 20.59
C VAL A 137 1.44 8.12 20.72
N LEU A 138 2.12 8.43 19.63
CA LEU A 138 3.53 8.83 19.64
C LEU A 138 3.76 10.10 20.45
N ASP A 139 2.86 11.09 20.37
CA ASP A 139 2.93 12.34 21.16
C ASP A 139 2.88 12.06 22.67
N ARG A 140 2.14 11.05 23.11
CA ARG A 140 2.08 10.63 24.53
C ARG A 140 3.35 9.93 25.00
N HIS A 141 4.08 9.29 24.09
CA HIS A 141 5.30 8.52 24.35
C HIS A 141 6.58 9.28 23.97
N MET A 142 6.52 10.62 23.84
CA MET A 142 7.68 11.41 23.44
C MET A 142 8.87 11.25 24.39
N ASP A 143 8.63 11.15 25.69
CA ASP A 143 9.69 10.95 26.69
C ASP A 143 10.39 9.59 26.50
N ASP A 144 9.64 8.52 26.25
CA ASP A 144 10.16 7.18 25.99
C ASP A 144 10.94 7.14 24.67
N LEU A 145 10.43 7.82 23.63
CA LEU A 145 11.09 7.94 22.34
C LEU A 145 12.39 8.74 22.45
N MET A 146 12.43 9.79 23.24
CA MET A 146 13.63 10.59 23.46
C MET A 146 14.67 9.88 24.35
N ALA A 147 14.22 9.05 25.29
CA ALA A 147 15.10 8.25 26.15
C ALA A 147 15.64 6.99 25.43
N PHE A 148 15.14 6.67 24.24
CA PHE A 148 15.51 5.47 23.51
C PHE A 148 16.93 5.56 22.96
N ASP A 149 17.79 4.62 23.36
CA ASP A 149 19.17 4.50 22.88
C ASP A 149 19.23 3.75 21.55
N GLY A 150 18.91 4.45 20.47
CA GLY A 150 18.90 3.89 19.13
C GLY A 150 18.67 4.94 18.05
N ASP A 151 18.86 4.56 16.78
CA ASP A 151 18.61 5.43 15.62
C ASP A 151 17.09 5.49 15.34
N LEU A 152 16.38 6.27 16.14
CA LEU A 152 15.01 6.62 15.86
C LEU A 152 14.98 7.54 14.63
N LYS A 153 14.49 7.03 13.53
CA LYS A 153 14.27 7.79 12.30
C LYS A 153 13.18 8.85 12.52
N SER A 154 12.80 9.54 11.46
CA SER A 154 11.77 10.58 11.56
C SER A 154 10.47 10.05 12.19
N PHE A 155 9.75 10.92 12.88
CA PHE A 155 8.44 10.66 13.51
C PHE A 155 7.46 9.93 12.55
N ASN A 156 7.39 10.37 11.30
CA ASN A 156 6.58 9.70 10.27
C ASN A 156 7.07 8.28 9.95
N THR A 157 8.36 8.01 10.06
CA THR A 157 8.91 6.66 9.85
C THR A 157 8.51 5.72 10.98
N ILE A 158 8.57 6.21 12.23
CA ILE A 158 8.12 5.44 13.40
C ILE A 158 6.63 5.14 13.27
N ALA A 159 5.81 6.15 12.94
CA ALA A 159 4.38 5.97 12.73
C ALA A 159 4.08 4.92 11.64
N GLY A 160 4.82 4.97 10.53
CA GLY A 160 4.72 3.96 9.47
C GLY A 160 5.11 2.57 9.92
N ASN A 161 6.12 2.42 10.77
CA ASN A 161 6.55 1.14 11.33
C ASN A 161 5.51 0.55 12.31
N VAL A 162 4.94 1.38 13.19
CA VAL A 162 3.84 0.97 14.08
C VAL A 162 2.65 0.47 13.27
N PHE A 163 2.24 1.21 12.23
CA PHE A 163 1.15 0.81 11.35
C PHE A 163 1.43 -0.51 10.63
N ALA A 164 2.64 -0.66 10.07
CA ALA A 164 3.04 -1.87 9.35
C ALA A 164 3.10 -3.10 10.28
N LEU A 165 3.65 -2.93 11.49
CA LEU A 165 3.76 -4.00 12.49
C LEU A 165 2.37 -4.43 12.99
N SER A 166 1.48 -3.47 13.29
CA SER A 166 0.08 -3.74 13.67
C SER A 166 -0.64 -4.56 12.60
N ASN A 167 -0.49 -4.18 11.33
CA ASN A 167 -1.11 -4.89 10.20
C ASN A 167 -0.53 -6.30 10.01
N ALA A 168 0.79 -6.47 10.18
CA ALA A 168 1.44 -7.78 10.07
C ALA A 168 0.95 -8.74 11.17
N ILE A 169 0.87 -8.27 12.42
CA ILE A 169 0.35 -9.06 13.55
C ILE A 169 -1.11 -9.43 13.30
N SER A 170 -1.95 -8.47 12.95
CA SER A 170 -3.39 -8.67 12.70
C SER A 170 -3.66 -9.66 11.57
N GLY A 171 -2.84 -9.64 10.52
CA GLY A 171 -3.06 -10.48 9.33
C GLY A 171 -2.46 -11.88 9.41
N ALA A 172 -1.33 -12.04 10.13
CA ALA A 172 -0.54 -13.26 10.07
C ALA A 172 -0.56 -14.12 11.35
N MET A 173 -0.80 -13.52 12.52
CA MET A 173 -0.59 -14.19 13.81
C MET A 173 -1.85 -14.79 14.42
N ILE A 174 -3.02 -14.22 14.14
CA ILE A 174 -4.28 -14.61 14.78
C ILE A 174 -4.99 -15.65 13.94
N GLY A 175 -5.52 -16.68 14.60
CA GLY A 175 -6.25 -17.77 13.97
C GLY A 175 -5.47 -19.09 13.85
N GLY A 176 -4.15 -19.04 14.14
CA GLY A 176 -3.35 -20.25 14.35
C GLY A 176 -3.09 -20.46 15.85
N ASP A 177 -1.86 -20.15 16.27
CA ASP A 177 -1.44 -20.31 17.68
C ASP A 177 -2.01 -19.24 18.63
N CYS A 178 -2.51 -18.12 18.12
CA CYS A 178 -3.03 -16.99 18.88
C CYS A 178 -4.50 -16.74 18.60
N THR A 179 -5.26 -16.40 19.65
CA THR A 179 -6.70 -16.11 19.57
C THR A 179 -7.04 -14.63 19.75
N SER A 180 -6.08 -13.84 20.24
CA SER A 180 -6.25 -12.42 20.49
C SER A 180 -5.04 -11.62 19.99
N PHE A 181 -5.22 -10.30 19.82
CA PHE A 181 -4.17 -9.40 19.42
C PHE A 181 -3.06 -9.30 20.48
N ASP A 182 -3.45 -9.20 21.76
CA ASP A 182 -2.49 -9.10 22.88
C ASP A 182 -1.63 -10.37 23.00
N GLU A 183 -2.25 -11.55 22.82
CA GLU A 183 -1.53 -12.84 22.78
C GLU A 183 -0.54 -12.87 21.61
N ALA A 184 -0.93 -12.36 20.45
CA ALA A 184 -0.07 -12.30 19.28
C ALA A 184 1.12 -11.35 19.49
N VAL A 185 0.91 -10.20 20.12
CA VAL A 185 1.98 -9.27 20.49
C VAL A 185 2.95 -9.92 21.46
N GLN A 186 2.43 -10.60 22.51
CA GLN A 186 3.28 -11.31 23.46
C GLN A 186 4.11 -12.41 22.77
N ARG A 187 3.52 -13.13 21.83
CA ARG A 187 4.24 -14.15 21.05
C ARG A 187 5.41 -13.57 20.24
N VAL A 188 5.25 -12.37 19.70
CA VAL A 188 6.34 -11.68 19.01
C VAL A 188 7.47 -11.32 19.99
N ARG A 189 7.13 -10.85 21.22
CA ARG A 189 8.12 -10.59 22.27
C ARG A 189 8.91 -11.86 22.64
N ASP A 190 8.19 -12.96 22.86
CA ASP A 190 8.81 -14.26 23.20
C ASP A 190 9.77 -14.72 22.08
N TRP A 191 9.42 -14.50 20.82
CA TRP A 191 10.30 -14.82 19.69
C TRP A 191 11.54 -13.91 19.63
N ASP A 192 11.36 -12.62 19.89
CA ASP A 192 12.48 -11.65 19.90
C ASP A 192 13.44 -11.95 21.05
N GLU A 193 12.94 -12.27 22.25
CA GLU A 193 13.75 -12.69 23.38
C GLU A 193 14.57 -13.97 23.08
N ALA A 194 13.89 -15.00 22.59
CA ALA A 194 14.54 -16.27 22.23
C ALA A 194 15.58 -16.07 21.10
N PHE A 195 15.28 -15.22 20.13
CA PHE A 195 16.20 -14.89 19.04
C PHE A 195 17.45 -14.15 19.54
N VAL A 196 17.26 -13.12 20.37
CA VAL A 196 18.36 -12.36 20.98
C VAL A 196 19.23 -13.25 21.85
N GLU A 197 18.64 -14.16 22.64
CA GLU A 197 19.36 -15.12 23.47
C GLU A 197 20.21 -16.09 22.62
N GLN A 198 19.65 -16.59 21.52
CA GLN A 198 20.41 -17.47 20.60
C GLN A 198 21.57 -16.74 19.94
N ILE A 199 21.38 -15.49 19.51
CA ILE A 199 22.48 -14.70 18.95
C ILE A 199 23.54 -14.40 20.03
N ALA A 200 23.13 -14.03 21.24
CA ALA A 200 24.07 -13.78 22.32
C ALA A 200 24.96 -15.01 22.61
N LYS A 201 24.37 -16.22 22.61
CA LYS A 201 25.11 -17.48 22.74
C LYS A 201 26.05 -17.73 21.55
N ALA A 202 25.64 -17.39 20.33
CA ALA A 202 26.44 -17.58 19.13
C ALA A 202 27.61 -16.56 19.03
N LEU A 203 27.45 -15.40 19.65
CA LEU A 203 28.49 -14.35 19.71
C LEU A 203 29.35 -14.41 20.97
N ASP A 204 29.15 -15.42 21.82
CA ASP A 204 29.95 -15.57 23.04
C ASP A 204 31.43 -15.79 22.68
N GLY A 205 32.30 -14.93 23.19
CA GLY A 205 33.74 -14.92 22.86
C GLY A 205 34.11 -14.21 21.56
N GLU A 206 33.15 -13.73 20.76
CA GLU A 206 33.42 -12.99 19.53
C GLU A 206 33.59 -11.48 19.78
N THR A 207 34.46 -10.84 18.99
CA THR A 207 34.60 -9.38 19.01
C THR A 207 33.72 -8.77 17.91
N VAL A 208 32.67 -8.07 18.29
CA VAL A 208 31.77 -7.42 17.34
C VAL A 208 32.48 -6.20 16.72
N PRO A 209 32.63 -6.14 15.38
CA PRO A 209 33.15 -4.96 14.70
C PRO A 209 32.33 -3.71 14.99
N THR A 210 32.98 -2.57 15.24
CA THR A 210 32.30 -1.28 15.50
C THR A 210 31.78 -0.62 14.23
N GLU A 211 32.38 -0.95 13.08
CA GLU A 211 31.98 -0.46 11.75
C GLU A 211 31.62 -1.64 10.85
N GLU A 212 30.77 -1.40 9.85
CA GLU A 212 30.40 -2.42 8.88
C GLU A 212 31.63 -2.93 8.12
N PRO A 213 31.95 -4.23 8.21
CA PRO A 213 33.10 -4.81 7.48
C PRO A 213 32.90 -4.71 5.97
N LYS A 214 34.00 -4.64 5.24
CA LYS A 214 33.93 -4.63 3.77
C LYS A 214 33.33 -5.94 3.26
N SER A 215 32.37 -5.83 2.35
CA SER A 215 31.71 -6.97 1.75
C SER A 215 32.72 -7.95 1.15
N PRO A 216 32.77 -9.22 1.60
CA PRO A 216 33.73 -10.21 1.15
C PRO A 216 33.49 -10.55 -0.33
N LYS A 217 34.55 -10.42 -1.15
CA LYS A 217 34.50 -10.80 -2.57
C LYS A 217 35.38 -12.02 -2.77
N LEU A 218 34.81 -13.07 -3.37
CA LEU A 218 35.58 -14.29 -3.66
C LEU A 218 36.81 -13.93 -4.50
N PRO A 219 38.05 -14.23 -4.03
CA PRO A 219 39.25 -13.86 -4.74
C PRO A 219 39.41 -14.66 -6.03
N LYS A 220 39.77 -13.96 -7.10
CA LYS A 220 40.14 -14.61 -8.35
C LYS A 220 41.58 -15.12 -8.26
N ARG A 221 41.84 -16.38 -8.61
CA ARG A 221 43.16 -16.93 -8.75
C ARG A 221 43.83 -16.35 -9.99
N LEU A 222 44.94 -15.64 -9.81
CA LEU A 222 45.73 -15.11 -10.92
C LEU A 222 46.72 -16.16 -11.41
N LYS A 223 47.15 -16.12 -12.67
CA LYS A 223 48.11 -17.06 -13.25
C LYS A 223 49.48 -17.09 -12.53
N LYS A 224 49.83 -16.01 -11.81
CA LYS A 224 51.05 -15.87 -11.03
C LYS A 224 50.95 -16.29 -9.56
N ASP A 225 49.77 -16.61 -9.09
CA ASP A 225 49.53 -16.98 -7.69
C ASP A 225 50.02 -18.41 -7.45
N SER A 226 50.89 -18.60 -6.47
CA SER A 226 51.18 -19.92 -5.91
C SER A 226 49.97 -20.44 -5.14
N ASP A 227 49.89 -21.73 -4.86
CA ASP A 227 48.83 -22.31 -4.05
C ASP A 227 48.76 -21.65 -2.66
N ALA A 228 49.92 -21.35 -2.07
CA ALA A 228 50.03 -20.68 -0.78
C ALA A 228 49.50 -19.22 -0.84
N ASP A 229 49.77 -18.50 -1.92
CA ASP A 229 49.26 -17.12 -2.08
C ASP A 229 47.75 -17.10 -2.29
N TYR A 230 47.22 -18.06 -3.02
CA TYR A 230 45.79 -18.17 -3.20
C TYR A 230 45.08 -18.57 -1.91
N GLU A 231 45.64 -19.50 -1.12
CA GLU A 231 45.06 -19.89 0.17
C GLU A 231 45.05 -18.73 1.16
N LYS A 232 46.08 -17.89 1.24
CA LYS A 232 46.06 -16.65 2.03
C LYS A 232 44.94 -15.68 1.61
N LYS A 233 44.64 -15.60 0.31
CA LYS A 233 43.52 -14.79 -0.18
C LYS A 233 42.17 -15.38 0.23
N LEU A 234 42.06 -16.71 0.23
CA LEU A 234 40.85 -17.41 0.70
C LEU A 234 40.66 -17.27 2.22
N GLU A 235 41.76 -17.33 2.98
CA GLU A 235 41.73 -17.12 4.44
C GLU A 235 41.21 -15.73 4.77
N LYS A 236 41.79 -14.70 4.16
CA LYS A 236 41.28 -13.32 4.31
C LYS A 236 39.82 -13.14 3.88
N TYR A 237 39.39 -13.86 2.85
CA TYR A 237 37.98 -13.88 2.43
C TYR A 237 37.08 -14.51 3.51
N ARG A 238 37.54 -15.62 4.14
CA ARG A 238 36.80 -16.28 5.23
C ARG A 238 36.73 -15.40 6.47
N GLU A 239 37.86 -14.73 6.85
CA GLU A 239 37.90 -13.77 7.97
C GLU A 239 36.89 -12.63 7.76
N LEU A 240 36.95 -11.94 6.61
CA LEU A 240 35.99 -10.87 6.29
C LEU A 240 34.56 -11.38 6.26
N GLY A 241 34.31 -12.62 5.81
CA GLY A 241 33.01 -13.26 5.84
C GLY A 241 32.52 -13.52 7.26
N HIS A 242 33.40 -13.95 8.13
CA HIS A 242 33.13 -14.15 9.56
C HIS A 242 32.81 -12.84 10.25
N ASP A 243 33.66 -11.81 10.11
CA ASP A 243 33.43 -10.48 10.67
C ASP A 243 32.10 -9.88 10.24
N MET A 244 31.75 -10.04 8.95
CA MET A 244 30.44 -9.60 8.41
C MET A 244 29.29 -10.38 9.05
N CYS A 245 29.41 -11.69 9.27
CA CYS A 245 28.40 -12.49 9.95
C CYS A 245 28.23 -12.05 11.41
N VAL A 246 29.31 -11.83 12.13
CA VAL A 246 29.30 -11.35 13.53
C VAL A 246 28.62 -9.97 13.60
N PHE A 247 29.05 -9.04 12.75
CA PHE A 247 28.44 -7.69 12.67
C PHE A 247 26.94 -7.75 12.38
N ASN A 248 26.54 -8.46 11.32
CA ASN A 248 25.14 -8.58 10.93
C ASN A 248 24.29 -9.25 12.03
N SER A 249 24.82 -10.27 12.70
CA SER A 249 24.12 -10.93 13.81
C SER A 249 23.88 -9.98 14.98
N ALA A 250 24.89 -9.19 15.34
CA ALA A 250 24.75 -8.16 16.38
C ALA A 250 23.74 -7.08 15.99
N GLN A 251 23.74 -6.64 14.72
CA GLN A 251 22.75 -5.68 14.20
C GLN A 251 21.33 -6.25 14.24
N LEU A 252 21.14 -7.52 13.89
CA LEU A 252 19.83 -8.17 13.95
C LEU A 252 19.31 -8.28 15.39
N ALA A 253 20.18 -8.64 16.35
CA ALA A 253 19.83 -8.67 17.77
C ALA A 253 19.46 -7.27 18.29
N PHE A 254 20.18 -6.24 17.84
CA PHE A 254 19.87 -4.85 18.18
C PHE A 254 18.48 -4.44 17.65
N VAL A 255 18.19 -4.73 16.38
CA VAL A 255 16.87 -4.44 15.78
C VAL A 255 15.74 -5.20 16.49
N ALA A 256 15.96 -6.47 16.86
CA ALA A 256 14.96 -7.24 17.61
C ALA A 256 14.66 -6.61 18.99
N LYS A 257 15.69 -6.16 19.71
CA LYS A 257 15.49 -5.42 20.98
C LYS A 257 14.72 -4.10 20.81
N GLN A 258 14.97 -3.39 19.71
CA GLN A 258 14.26 -2.13 19.42
C GLN A 258 12.77 -2.35 19.13
N ARG A 259 12.37 -3.55 18.69
CA ARG A 259 10.97 -3.85 18.39
C ARG A 259 10.09 -3.81 19.62
N ASP A 260 10.62 -4.03 20.81
CA ASP A 260 9.85 -4.02 22.05
C ASP A 260 9.11 -2.70 22.27
N LEU A 261 9.78 -1.57 22.11
CA LEU A 261 9.14 -0.25 22.15
C LEU A 261 8.05 -0.10 21.08
N LEU A 262 8.30 -0.59 19.85
CA LEU A 262 7.29 -0.54 18.79
C LEU A 262 6.07 -1.41 19.14
N LEU A 263 6.24 -2.52 19.85
CA LEU A 263 5.14 -3.38 20.29
C LEU A 263 4.29 -2.70 21.37
N ASP A 264 4.89 -1.92 22.28
CA ASP A 264 4.13 -1.10 23.23
C ASP A 264 3.29 -0.06 22.50
N LEU A 265 3.88 0.66 21.54
CA LEU A 265 3.16 1.63 20.72
C LEU A 265 2.03 0.98 19.89
N VAL A 266 2.22 -0.26 19.43
CA VAL A 266 1.18 -1.02 18.72
C VAL A 266 0.02 -1.39 19.64
N LEU A 267 0.29 -1.79 20.90
CA LEU A 267 -0.75 -2.07 21.88
C LEU A 267 -1.54 -0.79 22.22
N ASP A 268 -0.86 0.32 22.45
CA ASP A 268 -1.51 1.58 22.75
C ASP A 268 -2.31 2.14 21.56
N TYR A 269 -1.81 1.95 20.34
CA TYR A 269 -2.59 2.24 19.14
C TYR A 269 -3.87 1.39 19.07
N HIS A 270 -3.78 0.10 19.40
CA HIS A 270 -4.95 -0.78 19.44
C HIS A 270 -5.96 -0.36 20.52
N ALA A 271 -5.48 0.07 21.70
CA ALA A 271 -6.31 0.63 22.77
C ALA A 271 -6.96 1.96 22.34
N GLU A 272 -6.23 2.84 21.69
CA GLU A 272 -6.74 4.13 21.19
C GLU A 272 -7.84 3.97 20.14
N LYS A 273 -7.69 3.01 19.20
CA LYS A 273 -8.77 2.66 18.25
C LYS A 273 -10.07 2.33 18.98
N ARG A 274 -10.00 1.51 20.04
CA ARG A 274 -11.16 1.12 20.85
C ARG A 274 -11.74 2.31 21.60
N ALA A 275 -10.90 3.14 22.22
CA ALA A 275 -11.32 4.34 22.95
C ALA A 275 -12.07 5.32 22.05
N CYS A 276 -11.64 5.47 20.79
CA CYS A 276 -12.29 6.30 19.78
C CYS A 276 -13.49 5.63 19.09
N ASN A 277 -13.85 4.40 19.46
CA ASN A 277 -14.87 3.59 18.79
C ASN A 277 -14.63 3.45 17.28
N MET A 278 -13.37 3.22 16.89
CA MET A 278 -12.93 3.05 15.51
C MET A 278 -12.28 1.67 15.35
N ALA A 279 -12.36 1.10 14.14
CA ALA A 279 -11.74 -0.20 13.84
C ALA A 279 -11.28 -0.26 12.38
N GLU A 280 -10.11 -0.87 12.16
CA GLU A 280 -9.65 -1.27 10.84
C GLU A 280 -10.39 -2.52 10.37
N PHE A 281 -10.30 -2.85 9.08
CA PHE A 281 -10.91 -4.07 8.55
C PHE A 281 -10.32 -5.34 9.19
N SER A 282 -9.04 -5.33 9.56
CA SER A 282 -8.40 -6.41 10.31
C SER A 282 -9.03 -6.61 11.69
N ASP A 283 -9.37 -5.54 12.41
CA ASP A 283 -10.02 -5.63 13.72
C ASP A 283 -11.40 -6.30 13.63
N PHE A 284 -12.17 -5.99 12.59
CA PHE A 284 -13.45 -6.69 12.33
C PHE A 284 -13.24 -8.16 12.02
N THR A 285 -12.18 -8.52 11.29
CA THR A 285 -11.84 -9.91 11.00
C THR A 285 -11.48 -10.69 12.28
N ILE A 286 -10.65 -10.10 13.13
CA ILE A 286 -10.26 -10.66 14.43
C ILE A 286 -11.48 -10.82 15.33
N ALA A 287 -12.33 -9.80 15.42
CA ALA A 287 -13.55 -9.85 16.23
C ALA A 287 -14.51 -10.95 15.74
N ALA A 288 -14.70 -11.06 14.41
CA ALA A 288 -15.50 -12.13 13.82
C ALA A 288 -14.92 -13.53 14.15
N PHE A 289 -13.58 -13.69 14.06
CA PHE A 289 -12.91 -14.93 14.44
C PHE A 289 -13.13 -15.27 15.92
N GLN A 290 -12.96 -14.30 16.81
CA GLN A 290 -13.20 -14.49 18.25
C GLN A 290 -14.66 -14.85 18.55
N LEU A 291 -15.62 -14.22 17.85
CA LEU A 291 -17.04 -14.54 17.97
C LEU A 291 -17.33 -16.00 17.62
N VAL A 292 -16.84 -16.46 16.48
CA VAL A 292 -17.10 -17.83 16.02
C VAL A 292 -16.38 -18.87 16.88
N SER A 293 -15.16 -18.57 17.32
CA SER A 293 -14.36 -19.46 18.16
C SER A 293 -14.94 -19.59 19.57
N ARG A 294 -15.43 -18.49 20.17
CA ARG A 294 -16.02 -18.49 21.52
C ARG A 294 -17.47 -18.96 21.54
N PHE A 295 -18.19 -18.76 20.45
CA PHE A 295 -19.62 -19.08 20.34
C PHE A 295 -19.88 -19.98 19.13
N PRO A 296 -19.65 -21.32 19.21
CA PRO A 296 -19.81 -22.25 18.09
C PRO A 296 -21.20 -22.24 17.45
N SER A 297 -22.23 -21.79 18.18
CA SER A 297 -23.60 -21.63 17.68
C SER A 297 -23.68 -20.61 16.54
N ILE A 298 -22.81 -19.61 16.50
CA ILE A 298 -22.72 -18.63 15.41
C ILE A 298 -22.29 -19.35 14.12
N GLY A 299 -21.19 -20.13 14.17
CA GLY A 299 -20.75 -20.92 13.01
C GLY A 299 -21.83 -21.89 12.54
N ALA A 300 -22.49 -22.59 13.46
CA ALA A 300 -23.61 -23.49 13.13
C ALA A 300 -24.76 -22.75 12.42
N ALA A 301 -25.10 -21.54 12.85
CA ALA A 301 -26.15 -20.73 12.20
C ALA A 301 -25.75 -20.35 10.75
N TYR A 302 -24.47 -19.98 10.53
CA TYR A 302 -23.96 -19.67 9.20
C TYR A 302 -23.89 -20.90 8.29
N ARG A 303 -23.48 -22.07 8.77
CA ARG A 303 -23.51 -23.34 8.01
C ARG A 303 -24.94 -23.75 7.65
N LYS A 304 -25.92 -23.55 8.55
CA LYS A 304 -27.34 -23.76 8.24
C LYS A 304 -27.86 -22.80 7.19
N ARG A 305 -27.36 -21.56 7.19
CA ARG A 305 -27.73 -20.53 6.20
C ARG A 305 -27.08 -20.78 4.84
N TYR A 306 -25.78 -21.10 4.82
CA TYR A 306 -25.02 -21.29 3.58
C TYR A 306 -24.46 -22.70 3.50
N SER A 307 -25.06 -23.54 2.65
CA SER A 307 -24.57 -24.89 2.41
C SER A 307 -23.40 -24.94 1.43
N HIS A 308 -23.24 -23.90 0.61
CA HIS A 308 -22.18 -23.77 -0.40
C HIS A 308 -21.52 -22.40 -0.32
N VAL A 309 -20.21 -22.39 -0.28
CA VAL A 309 -19.40 -21.17 -0.20
C VAL A 309 -18.38 -21.16 -1.33
N LEU A 310 -18.34 -20.07 -2.08
CA LEU A 310 -17.41 -19.87 -3.17
C LEU A 310 -16.48 -18.72 -2.82
N LEU A 311 -15.17 -19.00 -2.82
CA LEU A 311 -14.11 -18.08 -2.42
C LEU A 311 -13.28 -17.72 -3.66
N ASP A 312 -13.43 -16.49 -4.13
CA ASP A 312 -12.68 -15.97 -5.29
C ASP A 312 -11.42 -15.22 -4.83
N GLU A 313 -10.38 -15.22 -5.68
CA GLU A 313 -9.06 -14.62 -5.41
C GLU A 313 -8.46 -15.07 -4.05
N TYR A 314 -8.58 -16.36 -3.75
CA TYR A 314 -8.22 -16.90 -2.43
C TYR A 314 -6.74 -16.73 -2.08
N GLN A 315 -5.84 -16.56 -3.06
CA GLN A 315 -4.41 -16.28 -2.84
C GLN A 315 -4.15 -14.96 -2.09
N ASP A 316 -5.13 -14.06 -2.02
CA ASP A 316 -5.02 -12.78 -1.32
C ASP A 316 -5.57 -12.82 0.11
N THR A 317 -5.97 -14.01 0.57
CA THR A 317 -6.54 -14.24 1.91
C THR A 317 -5.43 -14.27 2.96
N SER A 318 -5.62 -13.54 4.07
CA SER A 318 -4.71 -13.57 5.21
C SER A 318 -4.90 -14.82 6.08
N THR A 319 -3.91 -15.14 6.91
CA THR A 319 -4.00 -16.28 7.86
C THR A 319 -5.22 -16.15 8.77
N THR A 320 -5.47 -14.95 9.30
CA THR A 320 -6.64 -14.69 10.17
C THR A 320 -7.96 -14.87 9.43
N GLN A 321 -8.04 -14.43 8.16
CA GLN A 321 -9.23 -14.62 7.33
C GLN A 321 -9.44 -16.12 7.02
N ALA A 322 -8.37 -16.85 6.70
CA ALA A 322 -8.45 -18.31 6.47
C ALA A 322 -8.97 -19.06 7.70
N ALA A 323 -8.44 -18.75 8.88
CA ALA A 323 -8.89 -19.34 10.13
C ALA A 323 -10.35 -19.02 10.45
N LEU A 324 -10.80 -17.79 10.20
CA LEU A 324 -12.21 -17.40 10.34
C LEU A 324 -13.12 -18.20 9.39
N LEU A 325 -12.72 -18.33 8.12
CA LEU A 325 -13.50 -19.10 7.14
C LEU A 325 -13.60 -20.57 7.52
N SER A 326 -12.52 -21.16 8.02
CA SER A 326 -12.52 -22.54 8.54
C SER A 326 -13.45 -22.65 9.74
N ALA A 327 -13.33 -21.79 10.75
CA ALA A 327 -14.19 -21.78 11.92
C ALA A 327 -15.69 -21.60 11.59
N LEU A 328 -16.00 -20.82 10.55
CA LEU A 328 -17.38 -20.60 10.09
C LEU A 328 -17.95 -21.82 9.37
N PHE A 329 -17.21 -22.40 8.40
CA PHE A 329 -17.77 -23.28 7.38
C PHE A 329 -17.32 -24.74 7.49
N HIS A 330 -16.17 -25.00 8.14
CA HIS A 330 -15.74 -26.37 8.41
C HIS A 330 -16.38 -26.89 9.71
N ALA A 331 -16.76 -28.13 9.69
CA ALA A 331 -17.18 -28.89 10.87
C ALA A 331 -16.97 -30.39 10.59
N ASP A 332 -16.68 -31.14 11.63
CA ASP A 332 -16.47 -32.59 11.56
C ASP A 332 -17.77 -33.37 11.37
N ASP A 333 -18.90 -32.68 11.31
CA ASP A 333 -20.23 -33.27 11.22
C ASP A 333 -20.81 -33.16 9.79
N THR A 334 -21.99 -33.72 9.60
CA THR A 334 -22.74 -33.70 8.32
C THR A 334 -23.29 -32.32 7.95
N HIS A 335 -23.14 -31.33 8.80
CA HIS A 335 -23.68 -29.97 8.63
C HIS A 335 -22.61 -28.96 8.19
N ARG A 336 -21.48 -29.42 7.69
CA ARG A 336 -20.45 -28.53 7.10
C ARG A 336 -20.93 -27.92 5.80
N SER A 337 -20.42 -26.74 5.47
CA SER A 337 -20.61 -26.14 4.15
C SER A 337 -19.60 -26.71 3.14
N ALA A 338 -20.01 -26.92 1.90
CA ALA A 338 -19.08 -27.24 0.81
C ALA A 338 -18.36 -25.97 0.35
N VAL A 339 -17.02 -25.97 0.37
CA VAL A 339 -16.21 -24.79 0.05
C VAL A 339 -15.50 -24.98 -1.29
N ASN A 340 -15.66 -24.00 -2.20
CA ASN A 340 -15.03 -23.98 -3.50
C ASN A 340 -14.12 -22.73 -3.57
N ALA A 341 -12.80 -22.90 -3.48
CA ALA A 341 -11.83 -21.82 -3.54
C ALA A 341 -11.13 -21.78 -4.90
N VAL A 342 -11.03 -20.59 -5.48
CA VAL A 342 -10.33 -20.35 -6.74
C VAL A 342 -9.34 -19.20 -6.61
N GLY A 343 -8.21 -19.30 -7.28
CA GLY A 343 -7.23 -18.23 -7.35
C GLY A 343 -5.96 -18.63 -8.09
N ASP A 344 -5.01 -17.73 -8.12
CA ASP A 344 -3.70 -17.92 -8.73
C ASP A 344 -2.60 -17.59 -7.72
N PRO A 345 -1.88 -18.57 -7.16
CA PRO A 345 -0.80 -18.31 -6.20
C PRO A 345 0.26 -17.33 -6.70
N PHE A 346 0.49 -17.26 -8.03
CA PHE A 346 1.45 -16.32 -8.62
C PHE A 346 0.92 -14.90 -8.77
N GLN A 347 -0.37 -14.67 -8.51
CA GLN A 347 -1.00 -13.34 -8.48
C GLN A 347 -1.21 -12.83 -7.05
N SER A 348 -0.66 -13.46 -6.03
CA SER A 348 -0.70 -12.94 -4.66
C SER A 348 0.18 -11.69 -4.56
N ILE A 349 -0.45 -10.53 -4.43
CA ILE A 349 0.20 -9.21 -4.40
C ILE A 349 -0.11 -8.42 -3.13
N TYR A 350 -0.80 -9.02 -2.16
CA TYR A 350 -1.23 -8.39 -0.92
C TYR A 350 -0.52 -8.93 0.33
N ALA A 351 0.72 -9.42 0.19
CA ALA A 351 1.52 -9.88 1.33
C ALA A 351 1.64 -8.82 2.43
N TRP A 352 1.71 -7.54 2.07
CA TRP A 352 1.71 -6.41 3.00
C TRP A 352 0.38 -6.21 3.78
N ARG A 353 -0.69 -6.91 3.38
CA ARG A 353 -1.98 -7.01 4.09
C ARG A 353 -2.16 -8.37 4.77
N GLY A 354 -1.10 -9.16 4.91
CA GLY A 354 -1.14 -10.47 5.54
C GLY A 354 -1.53 -11.63 4.62
N ALA A 355 -1.63 -11.42 3.29
CA ALA A 355 -1.83 -12.53 2.36
C ALA A 355 -0.72 -13.55 2.49
N SER A 356 -1.10 -14.82 2.63
CA SER A 356 -0.15 -15.92 2.85
C SER A 356 0.21 -16.60 1.53
N PRO A 357 1.50 -16.80 1.23
CA PRO A 357 1.90 -17.62 0.08
C PRO A 357 1.46 -19.07 0.18
N GLY A 358 1.12 -19.55 1.39
CA GLY A 358 0.60 -20.88 1.65
C GLY A 358 -0.93 -20.98 1.73
N ALA A 359 -1.68 -19.97 1.28
CA ALA A 359 -3.12 -19.88 1.46
C ALA A 359 -3.88 -21.14 1.02
N PHE A 360 -3.56 -21.71 -0.15
CA PHE A 360 -4.24 -22.91 -0.64
C PHE A 360 -3.89 -24.17 0.14
N ARG A 361 -2.67 -24.30 0.62
CA ARG A 361 -2.29 -25.42 1.50
C ARG A 361 -2.94 -25.30 2.87
N MET A 362 -3.03 -24.09 3.39
CA MET A 362 -3.77 -23.82 4.63
C MET A 362 -5.23 -24.21 4.46
N LEU A 363 -5.88 -23.84 3.34
CA LEU A 363 -7.25 -24.26 3.06
C LEU A 363 -7.39 -25.78 3.06
N GLN A 364 -6.51 -26.49 2.34
CA GLN A 364 -6.55 -27.96 2.31
C GLN A 364 -6.43 -28.57 3.72
N HIS A 365 -5.51 -28.06 4.53
CA HIS A 365 -5.32 -28.50 5.90
C HIS A 365 -6.54 -28.18 6.77
N ASP A 366 -7.00 -26.93 6.75
CA ASP A 366 -8.04 -26.43 7.66
C ASP A 366 -9.43 -26.98 7.34
N PHE A 367 -9.65 -27.45 6.11
CA PHE A 367 -10.87 -28.13 5.69
C PHE A 367 -10.74 -29.65 5.63
N GLY A 368 -9.65 -30.21 6.21
CA GLY A 368 -9.45 -31.66 6.28
C GLY A 368 -9.35 -32.35 4.93
N MET A 369 -8.92 -31.64 3.89
CA MET A 369 -8.70 -32.25 2.58
C MET A 369 -7.46 -33.14 2.57
N ASP A 370 -7.49 -34.23 1.81
CA ASP A 370 -6.33 -35.10 1.67
C ASP A 370 -5.13 -34.31 1.15
N ALA A 371 -4.01 -34.32 1.88
CA ALA A 371 -2.77 -33.63 1.50
C ALA A 371 -2.20 -34.12 0.17
N THR A 372 -2.59 -35.31 -0.30
CA THR A 372 -2.22 -35.87 -1.62
C THR A 372 -3.19 -35.44 -2.72
N SER A 373 -4.35 -34.90 -2.38
CA SER A 373 -5.34 -34.40 -3.33
C SER A 373 -4.76 -33.24 -4.12
N ARG A 374 -4.68 -33.37 -5.43
CA ARG A 374 -4.23 -32.29 -6.29
C ARG A 374 -5.39 -31.33 -6.56
N PRO A 375 -5.16 -30.01 -6.44
CA PRO A 375 -6.13 -29.01 -6.87
C PRO A 375 -6.47 -29.19 -8.35
N PHE A 376 -7.69 -28.83 -8.72
CA PHE A 376 -8.02 -28.61 -10.12
C PHE A 376 -7.16 -27.50 -10.69
N ALA A 377 -6.73 -27.64 -11.94
CA ALA A 377 -5.92 -26.63 -12.60
C ALA A 377 -6.65 -26.14 -13.86
N LEU A 378 -6.72 -24.82 -14.03
CA LEU A 378 -7.16 -24.19 -15.27
C LEU A 378 -5.94 -23.62 -15.98
N THR A 379 -5.44 -24.33 -16.99
CA THR A 379 -4.16 -24.01 -17.64
C THR A 379 -4.32 -23.26 -18.95
N VAL A 380 -5.48 -23.32 -19.60
CA VAL A 380 -5.71 -22.69 -20.91
C VAL A 380 -6.12 -21.23 -20.75
N THR A 381 -5.24 -20.30 -21.15
CA THR A 381 -5.55 -18.86 -21.16
C THR A 381 -6.15 -18.42 -22.48
N ARG A 382 -7.18 -17.56 -22.40
CA ARG A 382 -7.83 -16.91 -23.56
C ARG A 382 -7.56 -15.40 -23.60
N ARG A 383 -6.72 -14.90 -22.72
CA ARG A 383 -6.45 -13.45 -22.57
C ARG A 383 -5.17 -13.04 -23.29
N ASN A 384 -4.12 -13.79 -23.10
CA ASN A 384 -2.77 -13.39 -23.46
C ASN A 384 -2.42 -13.86 -24.88
N SER A 385 -1.70 -13.00 -25.60
CA SER A 385 -1.03 -13.39 -26.84
C SER A 385 0.12 -14.38 -26.56
N ARG A 386 0.60 -15.08 -27.61
CA ARG A 386 1.63 -16.12 -27.49
C ARG A 386 2.92 -15.58 -26.88
N MET A 387 3.45 -14.48 -27.43
CA MET A 387 4.70 -13.88 -26.94
C MET A 387 4.59 -13.38 -25.49
N VAL A 388 3.44 -12.77 -25.12
CA VAL A 388 3.21 -12.31 -23.72
C VAL A 388 3.15 -13.50 -22.77
N LEU A 389 2.49 -14.58 -23.16
CA LEU A 389 2.40 -15.78 -22.31
C LEU A 389 3.75 -16.48 -22.18
N GLU A 390 4.52 -16.58 -23.26
CA GLU A 390 5.86 -17.15 -23.23
C GLU A 390 6.77 -16.37 -22.28
N ALA A 391 6.77 -15.04 -22.38
CA ALA A 391 7.53 -14.18 -21.49
C ALA A 391 7.10 -14.38 -20.02
N ALA A 392 5.80 -14.43 -19.73
CA ALA A 392 5.27 -14.65 -18.39
C ALA A 392 5.64 -16.04 -17.83
N ASN A 393 5.55 -17.09 -18.65
CA ASN A 393 5.94 -18.44 -18.25
C ASN A 393 7.44 -18.54 -17.98
N ASN A 394 8.28 -17.87 -18.76
CA ASN A 394 9.73 -17.82 -18.56
C ASN A 394 10.07 -17.04 -17.28
N LEU A 395 9.44 -15.91 -17.03
CA LEU A 395 9.62 -15.10 -15.83
C LEU A 395 9.24 -15.89 -14.55
N THR A 396 8.15 -16.64 -14.60
CA THR A 396 7.64 -17.41 -13.45
C THR A 396 8.24 -18.82 -13.32
N LYS A 397 9.07 -19.25 -14.28
CA LYS A 397 9.72 -20.56 -14.25
C LYS A 397 10.49 -20.86 -12.96
N PRO A 398 11.30 -19.92 -12.37
CA PRO A 398 11.99 -20.19 -11.12
C PRO A 398 11.04 -20.48 -9.94
N LEU A 399 9.83 -19.92 -9.96
CA LEU A 399 8.82 -20.15 -8.92
C LEU A 399 8.22 -21.57 -8.99
N ARG A 400 8.32 -22.25 -10.13
CA ARG A 400 7.86 -23.63 -10.34
C ARG A 400 8.93 -24.68 -10.02
N LEU A 401 10.19 -24.28 -9.98
CA LEU A 401 11.30 -25.20 -9.69
C LEU A 401 11.36 -25.52 -8.20
N PRO A 402 11.69 -26.77 -7.80
CA PRO A 402 11.91 -27.11 -6.42
C PRO A 402 13.06 -26.27 -5.86
N ALA A 403 12.85 -25.62 -4.72
CA ALA A 403 13.90 -24.92 -4.04
C ALA A 403 14.98 -25.92 -3.61
N ARG A 404 16.24 -25.63 -3.91
CA ARG A 404 17.38 -26.49 -3.54
C ARG A 404 17.60 -26.61 -2.04
N ARG A 405 17.11 -25.64 -1.25
CA ARG A 405 17.11 -25.64 0.21
C ARG A 405 15.77 -25.06 0.67
N LEU A 406 14.87 -25.90 1.08
CA LEU A 406 13.67 -25.48 1.79
C LEU A 406 14.03 -25.38 3.28
N SER A 407 13.86 -24.21 3.88
CA SER A 407 13.63 -24.18 5.31
C SER A 407 12.27 -24.82 5.56
N SER A 408 12.15 -25.59 6.62
CA SER A 408 10.91 -26.29 6.98
C SER A 408 9.69 -25.37 7.17
N SER A 409 9.92 -24.07 7.35
CA SER A 409 8.89 -23.04 7.52
C SER A 409 8.28 -22.53 6.20
N LEU A 410 8.96 -22.72 5.07
CA LEU A 410 8.47 -22.34 3.75
C LEU A 410 7.95 -23.57 3.03
N MET A 411 6.84 -24.12 3.52
CA MET A 411 6.08 -25.10 2.76
C MET A 411 5.72 -24.46 1.42
N ARG A 412 6.11 -25.15 0.35
CA ARG A 412 5.81 -24.70 -0.99
C ARG A 412 4.30 -24.66 -1.18
N GLU A 413 3.83 -23.61 -1.84
CA GLU A 413 2.45 -23.51 -2.27
C GLU A 413 2.09 -24.71 -3.18
N VAL A 414 0.82 -24.92 -3.44
CA VAL A 414 0.35 -25.96 -4.36
C VAL A 414 1.01 -25.84 -5.73
N ASP A 415 1.09 -26.95 -6.47
CA ASP A 415 1.67 -26.92 -7.80
C ASP A 415 0.88 -26.02 -8.75
N VAL A 416 1.57 -25.07 -9.38
CA VAL A 416 1.01 -24.15 -10.37
C VAL A 416 1.56 -24.53 -11.75
N PRO A 417 0.78 -25.15 -12.62
CA PRO A 417 1.23 -25.51 -13.95
C PRO A 417 1.47 -24.28 -14.84
N ALA A 418 2.30 -24.43 -15.86
CA ALA A 418 2.48 -23.38 -16.86
C ALA A 418 1.18 -23.22 -17.67
N LEU A 419 0.86 -21.98 -18.03
CA LEU A 419 -0.30 -21.70 -18.86
C LEU A 419 0.01 -21.99 -20.32
N VAL A 420 -1.02 -22.37 -21.07
CA VAL A 420 -0.97 -22.59 -22.51
C VAL A 420 -1.99 -21.69 -23.22
N ASN A 421 -1.65 -21.26 -24.43
CA ASN A 421 -2.58 -20.50 -25.26
C ASN A 421 -3.62 -21.41 -25.92
N THR A 422 -4.73 -20.82 -26.36
CA THR A 422 -5.59 -21.44 -27.36
C THR A 422 -4.91 -21.41 -28.74
N ASP A 423 -5.31 -22.32 -29.65
CA ASP A 423 -4.75 -22.37 -31.01
C ASP A 423 -4.97 -21.05 -31.78
N GLU A 424 -6.02 -20.33 -31.48
CA GLU A 424 -6.41 -19.05 -32.10
C GLU A 424 -5.73 -17.82 -31.47
N ALA A 425 -4.85 -18.00 -30.47
CA ALA A 425 -4.22 -16.87 -29.81
C ALA A 425 -3.34 -16.07 -30.78
N PRO A 426 -3.45 -14.73 -30.79
CA PRO A 426 -2.61 -13.88 -31.62
C PRO A 426 -1.14 -13.96 -31.18
N GLU A 427 -0.22 -13.66 -32.09
CA GLU A 427 1.23 -13.67 -31.79
C GLU A 427 1.60 -12.69 -30.68
N GLY A 428 1.20 -11.43 -30.83
CA GLY A 428 1.53 -10.36 -29.90
C GLY A 428 2.98 -9.89 -29.99
N THR A 429 3.36 -8.99 -29.11
CA THR A 429 4.74 -8.44 -29.03
C THR A 429 5.12 -8.19 -27.59
N VAL A 430 6.36 -8.50 -27.23
CA VAL A 430 7.00 -8.16 -25.97
C VAL A 430 8.33 -7.50 -26.26
N GLY A 431 8.62 -6.37 -25.61
CA GLY A 431 9.87 -5.64 -25.79
C GLY A 431 10.39 -5.12 -24.45
N VAL A 432 11.70 -4.94 -24.37
CA VAL A 432 12.39 -4.29 -23.25
C VAL A 432 13.12 -3.08 -23.80
N LEU A 433 12.89 -1.92 -23.20
CA LEU A 433 13.51 -0.66 -23.59
C LEU A 433 14.27 -0.09 -22.40
N ALA A 434 15.44 0.47 -22.66
CA ALA A 434 16.25 1.18 -21.70
C ALA A 434 16.62 2.55 -22.27
N PHE A 435 16.64 3.56 -21.41
CA PHE A 435 16.89 4.96 -21.81
C PHE A 435 17.91 5.60 -20.88
N ASP A 436 18.69 6.53 -21.39
CA ASP A 436 19.69 7.26 -20.63
C ASP A 436 19.07 8.38 -19.77
N THR A 437 17.90 8.87 -20.16
CA THR A 437 17.21 9.94 -19.44
C THR A 437 15.72 9.64 -19.23
N PHE A 438 15.19 10.17 -18.14
CA PHE A 438 13.78 10.09 -17.82
C PHE A 438 12.86 10.68 -18.91
N GLY A 439 13.28 11.79 -19.53
CA GLY A 439 12.53 12.40 -20.63
C GLY A 439 12.38 11.46 -21.84
N GLN A 440 13.44 10.75 -22.22
CA GLN A 440 13.39 9.74 -23.29
C GLN A 440 12.43 8.59 -22.96
N GLU A 441 12.40 8.15 -21.70
CA GLU A 441 11.48 7.12 -21.23
C GLU A 441 10.02 7.58 -21.37
N VAL A 442 9.70 8.80 -20.91
CA VAL A 442 8.37 9.39 -21.01
C VAL A 442 7.93 9.51 -22.48
N ASP A 443 8.80 10.04 -23.34
CA ASP A 443 8.51 10.19 -24.78
C ASP A 443 8.30 8.83 -25.48
N ALA A 444 9.04 7.80 -25.08
CA ALA A 444 8.87 6.46 -25.63
C ALA A 444 7.52 5.87 -25.24
N VAL A 445 7.08 6.03 -23.97
CA VAL A 445 5.77 5.59 -23.50
C VAL A 445 4.64 6.30 -24.25
N VAL A 446 4.77 7.61 -24.47
CA VAL A 446 3.79 8.40 -25.26
C VAL A 446 3.70 7.88 -26.69
N ARG A 447 4.84 7.65 -27.35
CA ARG A 447 4.88 7.11 -28.73
C ARG A 447 4.29 5.72 -28.79
N PHE A 448 4.62 4.85 -27.83
CA PHE A 448 4.07 3.50 -27.75
C PHE A 448 2.55 3.53 -27.59
N ALA A 449 2.03 4.34 -26.65
CA ALA A 449 0.60 4.44 -26.40
C ALA A 449 -0.16 4.93 -27.65
N LYS A 450 0.33 5.98 -28.32
CA LYS A 450 -0.26 6.46 -29.58
C LYS A 450 -0.25 5.41 -30.67
N HIS A 451 0.88 4.71 -30.84
CA HIS A 451 1.01 3.68 -31.86
C HIS A 451 0.07 2.50 -31.59
N ALA A 452 0.04 2.01 -30.35
CA ALA A 452 -0.82 0.88 -29.97
C ALA A 452 -2.31 1.23 -30.14
N ILE A 453 -2.73 2.42 -29.75
CA ILE A 453 -4.11 2.88 -29.95
C ILE A 453 -4.43 2.98 -31.43
N ALA A 454 -3.58 3.61 -32.24
CA ALA A 454 -3.80 3.78 -33.67
C ALA A 454 -3.86 2.44 -34.42
N LEU A 455 -2.98 1.49 -34.05
CA LEU A 455 -2.91 0.17 -34.68
C LEU A 455 -4.18 -0.69 -34.43
N HIS A 456 -4.76 -0.55 -33.24
CA HIS A 456 -5.86 -1.43 -32.79
C HIS A 456 -7.23 -0.73 -32.78
N THR A 457 -7.32 0.55 -33.13
CA THR A 457 -8.61 1.23 -33.28
C THR A 457 -9.30 0.77 -34.56
N PRO A 458 -10.53 0.25 -34.50
CA PRO A 458 -11.28 -0.13 -35.68
C PRO A 458 -11.46 1.05 -36.63
N SER A 459 -11.28 0.83 -37.93
CA SER A 459 -11.60 1.85 -38.94
C SER A 459 -13.11 2.09 -39.00
N SER A 460 -13.52 3.26 -39.52
CA SER A 460 -14.95 3.55 -39.76
C SER A 460 -15.62 2.46 -40.61
N ARG A 461 -14.87 1.89 -41.56
CA ARG A 461 -15.33 0.80 -42.43
C ARG A 461 -15.57 -0.51 -41.68
N ASP A 462 -14.76 -0.80 -40.66
CA ASP A 462 -14.92 -1.98 -39.81
C ASP A 462 -16.15 -1.86 -38.90
N LEU A 463 -16.39 -0.63 -38.39
CA LEU A 463 -17.59 -0.32 -37.60
C LEU A 463 -18.85 -0.41 -38.44
N ASP A 464 -18.83 0.10 -39.68
CA ASP A 464 -19.93 0.01 -40.66
C ASP A 464 -20.24 -1.47 -41.03
N ASN A 465 -19.22 -2.33 -41.01
CA ASN A 465 -19.35 -3.77 -41.22
C ASN A 465 -19.82 -4.55 -39.96
N GLY A 466 -20.21 -3.84 -38.90
CA GLY A 466 -20.77 -4.41 -37.68
C GLY A 466 -19.73 -4.88 -36.65
N MET A 467 -18.46 -4.49 -36.79
CA MET A 467 -17.48 -4.68 -35.73
C MET A 467 -17.88 -3.83 -34.53
N LYS A 468 -17.82 -4.40 -33.35
CA LYS A 468 -18.08 -3.64 -32.10
C LYS A 468 -17.01 -2.57 -31.90
N ASP A 469 -17.45 -1.36 -31.51
CA ASP A 469 -16.53 -0.26 -31.10
C ASP A 469 -15.80 -0.67 -29.79
N ASN A 470 -14.80 -1.51 -29.96
CA ASN A 470 -13.96 -1.99 -28.85
C ASN A 470 -12.64 -1.22 -28.92
N ARG A 471 -12.65 0.03 -28.43
CA ARG A 471 -11.46 0.88 -28.44
C ARG A 471 -10.36 0.27 -27.60
N PRO A 472 -9.12 0.26 -28.09
CA PRO A 472 -8.00 -0.28 -27.35
C PRO A 472 -7.70 0.55 -26.11
N HIS A 473 -7.28 -0.12 -25.05
CA HIS A 473 -6.81 0.49 -23.83
C HIS A 473 -5.34 0.20 -23.62
N VAL A 474 -4.59 1.21 -23.19
CA VAL A 474 -3.19 1.09 -22.79
C VAL A 474 -3.10 1.31 -21.28
N ALA A 475 -2.45 0.40 -20.56
CA ALA A 475 -2.17 0.56 -19.15
C ALA A 475 -0.66 0.78 -18.95
N VAL A 476 -0.31 1.79 -18.16
CA VAL A 476 1.06 2.05 -17.74
C VAL A 476 1.16 1.75 -16.24
N LEU A 477 1.99 0.78 -15.86
CA LEU A 477 2.15 0.35 -14.48
C LEU A 477 3.47 0.87 -13.92
N PHE A 478 3.44 1.35 -12.68
CA PHE A 478 4.59 1.95 -12.01
C PHE A 478 4.92 1.21 -10.72
N ARG A 479 6.21 1.12 -10.40
CA ARG A 479 6.68 0.59 -9.12
C ARG A 479 6.38 1.55 -7.96
N SER A 480 6.38 2.87 -8.23
CA SER A 480 6.05 3.90 -7.25
C SER A 480 5.11 4.96 -7.83
N LYS A 481 4.31 5.58 -6.97
CA LYS A 481 3.31 6.57 -7.39
C LYS A 481 3.90 7.94 -7.74
N GLY A 482 5.11 8.24 -7.27
CA GLY A 482 5.70 9.59 -7.34
C GLY A 482 5.91 10.12 -8.76
N ILE A 483 6.20 9.23 -9.72
CA ILE A 483 6.46 9.60 -11.12
C ILE A 483 5.21 9.55 -12.01
N MET A 484 4.10 8.96 -11.55
CA MET A 484 2.88 8.82 -12.34
C MET A 484 2.34 10.15 -12.94
N PRO A 485 2.32 11.27 -12.18
CA PRO A 485 1.79 12.53 -12.70
C PRO A 485 2.51 13.03 -13.96
N GLN A 486 3.83 12.86 -14.03
CA GLN A 486 4.65 13.31 -15.16
C GLN A 486 4.31 12.55 -16.47
N PHE A 487 4.07 11.23 -16.35
CA PHE A 487 3.61 10.43 -17.49
C PHE A 487 2.17 10.80 -17.89
N ALA A 488 1.27 10.99 -16.92
CA ALA A 488 -0.10 11.39 -17.20
C ALA A 488 -0.16 12.72 -17.94
N GLU A 489 0.57 13.73 -17.47
CA GLU A 489 0.66 15.04 -18.13
C GLU A 489 1.24 14.95 -19.54
N ALA A 490 2.27 14.13 -19.76
CA ALA A 490 2.86 13.95 -21.09
C ALA A 490 1.87 13.26 -22.06
N LEU A 491 1.12 12.27 -21.59
CA LEU A 491 0.08 11.59 -22.36
C LEU A 491 -1.07 12.57 -22.71
N GLU A 492 -1.53 13.38 -21.74
CA GLU A 492 -2.58 14.38 -21.94
C GLU A 492 -2.14 15.48 -22.91
N ARG A 493 -0.90 16.00 -22.78
CA ARG A 493 -0.30 16.95 -23.75
C ARG A 493 -0.21 16.36 -25.17
N ALA A 494 -0.07 15.06 -25.24
CA ALA A 494 -0.05 14.34 -26.53
C ALA A 494 -1.46 14.05 -27.10
N GLY A 495 -2.54 14.52 -26.43
CA GLY A 495 -3.93 14.37 -26.85
C GLY A 495 -4.58 13.04 -26.47
N LEU A 496 -4.00 12.28 -25.54
CA LEU A 496 -4.58 11.04 -25.02
C LEU A 496 -5.36 11.31 -23.74
N THR A 497 -6.55 10.71 -23.61
CA THR A 497 -7.32 10.75 -22.36
C THR A 497 -6.70 9.79 -21.37
N THR A 498 -6.35 10.28 -20.18
CA THR A 498 -5.75 9.47 -19.11
C THR A 498 -6.68 9.27 -17.93
N LEU A 499 -6.54 8.12 -17.28
CA LEU A 499 -7.17 7.82 -15.99
C LEU A 499 -6.07 7.39 -15.02
N VAL A 500 -5.71 8.26 -14.09
CA VAL A 500 -4.75 7.93 -13.03
C VAL A 500 -5.50 7.30 -11.86
N VAL A 501 -5.19 6.03 -11.56
CA VAL A 501 -5.80 5.30 -10.45
C VAL A 501 -5.01 5.56 -9.17
N GLY A 502 -5.66 6.12 -8.15
CA GLY A 502 -5.09 6.38 -6.83
C GLY A 502 -5.40 7.79 -6.30
N ARG A 503 -5.24 7.98 -4.99
CA ARG A 503 -5.54 9.26 -4.31
C ARG A 503 -4.62 10.42 -4.71
N SER A 504 -3.40 10.13 -5.14
CA SER A 504 -2.40 11.13 -5.56
C SER A 504 -2.87 12.02 -6.71
N ALA A 505 -3.71 11.51 -7.60
CA ALA A 505 -4.23 12.29 -8.72
C ALA A 505 -5.15 13.45 -8.29
N LEU A 506 -5.96 13.27 -7.23
CA LEU A 506 -6.82 14.34 -6.71
C LEU A 506 -6.01 15.42 -6.00
N LEU A 507 -5.12 15.00 -5.09
CA LEU A 507 -4.31 15.93 -4.28
C LEU A 507 -3.27 16.69 -5.11
N GLY A 508 -2.85 16.16 -6.26
CA GLY A 508 -1.92 16.82 -7.18
C GLY A 508 -2.58 17.84 -8.12
N ARG A 509 -3.91 17.94 -8.15
CA ARG A 509 -4.59 18.92 -9.02
C ARG A 509 -4.38 20.35 -8.51
N PRO A 510 -4.03 21.32 -9.38
CA PRO A 510 -3.73 22.70 -8.99
C PRO A 510 -4.85 23.32 -8.12
N ALA A 511 -6.10 23.18 -8.53
CA ALA A 511 -7.25 23.72 -7.78
C ALA A 511 -7.40 23.10 -6.37
N VAL A 512 -7.10 21.80 -6.21
CA VAL A 512 -7.13 21.13 -4.91
C VAL A 512 -5.96 21.59 -4.05
N GLN A 513 -4.79 21.75 -4.64
CA GLN A 513 -3.61 22.31 -3.96
C GLN A 513 -3.85 23.75 -3.48
N ASP A 514 -4.60 24.56 -4.22
CA ASP A 514 -4.94 25.93 -3.81
C ASP A 514 -5.91 25.92 -2.62
N VAL A 515 -6.88 24.98 -2.59
CA VAL A 515 -7.75 24.77 -1.43
C VAL A 515 -6.94 24.30 -0.20
N PHE A 516 -6.00 23.38 -0.39
CA PHE A 516 -5.11 22.97 0.69
C PHE A 516 -4.24 24.12 1.21
N ALA A 517 -3.68 24.93 0.30
CA ALA A 517 -2.90 26.08 0.70
C ALA A 517 -3.73 27.08 1.53
N LEU A 518 -5.01 27.29 1.14
CA LEU A 518 -5.92 28.12 1.93
C LEU A 518 -6.16 27.55 3.33
N LEU A 519 -6.45 26.26 3.43
CA LEU A 519 -6.67 25.58 4.71
C LEU A 519 -5.42 25.63 5.61
N ARG A 520 -4.23 25.44 5.01
CA ARG A 520 -2.96 25.53 5.73
C ARG A 520 -2.69 26.92 6.28
N VAL A 521 -2.91 27.96 5.50
CA VAL A 521 -2.76 29.36 5.97
C VAL A 521 -3.74 29.67 7.10
N VAL A 522 -4.98 29.16 7.04
CA VAL A 522 -5.98 29.35 8.11
C VAL A 522 -5.59 28.57 9.38
N SER A 523 -5.04 27.37 9.23
CA SER A 523 -4.65 26.52 10.35
C SER A 523 -3.31 26.93 10.99
N ASP A 524 -2.36 27.39 10.18
CA ASP A 524 -0.99 27.70 10.59
C ASP A 524 -0.50 28.99 9.90
N HIS A 525 -0.49 30.08 10.65
CA HIS A 525 -0.02 31.38 10.17
C HIS A 525 1.49 31.40 9.84
N THR A 526 2.24 30.41 10.31
CA THR A 526 3.68 30.31 10.02
C THR A 526 3.97 29.74 8.62
N ASP A 527 2.97 29.16 7.95
CA ASP A 527 3.11 28.57 6.63
C ASP A 527 3.17 29.61 5.51
N SER A 528 4.28 30.32 5.47
CA SER A 528 4.56 31.30 4.41
C SER A 528 4.55 30.71 2.99
N ALA A 529 4.91 29.43 2.83
CA ALA A 529 4.91 28.75 1.53
C ALA A 529 3.49 28.54 0.99
N ALA A 530 2.54 28.21 1.86
CA ALA A 530 1.14 28.09 1.48
C ALA A 530 0.54 29.44 1.07
N LEU A 531 0.87 30.52 1.79
CA LEU A 531 0.42 31.86 1.41
C LEU A 531 1.02 32.31 0.08
N MET A 532 2.32 32.10 -0.14
CA MET A 532 2.99 32.42 -1.40
C MET A 532 2.34 31.70 -2.59
N ARG A 533 1.97 30.43 -2.40
CA ARG A 533 1.22 29.69 -3.42
C ARG A 533 -0.10 30.37 -3.78
N LEU A 534 -0.88 30.79 -2.76
CA LEU A 534 -2.17 31.47 -2.98
C LEU A 534 -1.99 32.79 -3.75
N LEU A 535 -1.03 33.61 -3.32
CA LEU A 535 -0.72 34.90 -3.93
C LEU A 535 -0.23 34.75 -5.39
N ALA A 536 0.47 33.65 -5.71
CA ALA A 536 0.92 33.32 -7.06
C ALA A 536 -0.20 32.84 -7.99
N THR A 537 -1.43 32.64 -7.51
CA THR A 537 -2.54 32.23 -8.36
C THR A 537 -2.98 33.36 -9.30
N PRO A 538 -3.51 33.05 -10.49
CA PRO A 538 -4.02 34.04 -11.43
C PRO A 538 -5.10 34.96 -10.85
N ARG A 539 -5.72 34.56 -9.75
CA ARG A 539 -6.76 35.34 -9.05
C ARG A 539 -6.25 36.71 -8.57
N PHE A 540 -4.99 36.77 -8.10
CA PHE A 540 -4.40 37.97 -7.55
C PHE A 540 -3.55 38.75 -8.56
N SER A 541 -3.15 38.10 -9.67
CA SER A 541 -2.36 38.70 -10.75
C SER A 541 -1.06 39.39 -10.28
N ILE A 542 -0.46 38.89 -9.19
CA ILE A 542 0.78 39.43 -8.62
C ILE A 542 1.97 38.86 -9.43
N SER A 543 2.90 39.71 -9.84
CA SER A 543 4.08 39.28 -10.59
C SER A 543 5.08 38.51 -9.72
N ALA A 544 5.89 37.65 -10.32
CA ALA A 544 6.93 36.92 -9.61
C ALA A 544 7.94 37.87 -8.92
N ASN A 545 8.22 39.02 -9.50
CA ASN A 545 9.12 40.02 -8.92
C ASN A 545 8.49 40.67 -7.68
N ASP A 546 7.19 40.95 -7.72
CA ASP A 546 6.47 41.51 -6.58
C ASP A 546 6.37 40.49 -5.41
N LEU A 547 6.14 39.22 -5.74
CA LEU A 547 6.16 38.14 -4.74
C LEU A 547 7.54 37.98 -4.08
N GLN A 548 8.62 38.09 -4.88
CA GLN A 548 9.97 38.07 -4.35
C GLN A 548 10.24 39.28 -3.45
N ALA A 549 9.85 40.47 -3.89
CA ALA A 549 10.00 41.70 -3.08
C ALA A 549 9.24 41.63 -1.76
N LEU A 550 8.05 41.01 -1.76
CA LEU A 550 7.26 40.77 -0.55
C LEU A 550 7.97 39.78 0.40
N ALA A 551 8.52 38.68 -0.13
CA ALA A 551 9.28 37.72 0.64
C ALA A 551 10.55 38.32 1.26
N ASP A 552 11.30 39.11 0.48
CA ASP A 552 12.50 39.82 0.95
C ASP A 552 12.16 40.84 2.04
N THR A 553 11.01 41.51 1.92
CA THR A 553 10.51 42.43 2.95
C THR A 553 10.16 41.69 4.25
N ALA A 554 9.50 40.52 4.15
CA ALA A 554 9.19 39.69 5.31
C ALA A 554 10.47 39.22 6.02
N GLU A 555 11.46 38.76 5.26
CA GLU A 555 12.77 38.34 5.78
C GLU A 555 13.50 39.50 6.48
N GLN A 556 13.48 40.70 5.90
CA GLN A 556 14.11 41.88 6.49
C GLN A 556 13.44 42.25 7.80
N VAL A 557 12.11 42.32 7.86
CA VAL A 557 11.34 42.62 9.07
C VAL A 557 11.59 41.58 10.15
N ASN A 558 11.54 40.30 9.79
CA ASN A 558 11.83 39.18 10.71
C ASN A 558 13.26 39.28 11.28
N THR A 559 14.25 39.56 10.43
CA THR A 559 15.65 39.72 10.84
C THR A 559 15.81 40.87 11.85
N MET A 560 15.16 42.01 11.60
CA MET A 560 15.19 43.14 12.54
C MET A 560 14.49 42.82 13.86
N CYS A 561 13.37 42.10 13.85
CA CYS A 561 12.67 41.70 15.08
C CYS A 561 13.53 40.73 15.90
N ARG A 562 14.18 39.76 15.26
CA ARG A 562 15.10 38.82 15.92
C ARG A 562 16.32 39.52 16.50
N TYR A 563 16.91 40.46 15.80
CA TYR A 563 18.02 41.26 16.29
C TYR A 563 17.61 42.06 17.54
N ARG A 564 16.46 42.73 17.51
CA ARG A 564 15.93 43.46 18.68
C ARG A 564 15.66 42.53 19.87
N ALA A 565 15.17 41.32 19.61
CA ALA A 565 14.96 40.32 20.65
C ALA A 565 16.29 39.87 21.29
N LEU A 566 17.35 39.65 20.47
CA LEU A 566 18.69 39.31 20.98
C LEU A 566 19.28 40.46 21.85
N VAL A 567 19.09 41.69 21.44
CA VAL A 567 19.52 42.87 22.21
C VAL A 567 18.72 42.97 23.51
N SER A 568 17.39 42.85 23.47
CA SER A 568 16.55 42.95 24.68
C SER A 568 16.79 41.81 25.67
N ALA A 569 17.19 40.63 25.18
CA ALA A 569 17.61 39.50 26.02
C ALA A 569 19.05 39.65 26.59
N GLY A 570 19.78 40.69 26.20
CA GLY A 570 21.16 40.90 26.64
C GLY A 570 22.19 39.94 26.03
N ILE A 571 21.79 39.17 25.00
CA ILE A 571 22.68 38.23 24.32
C ILE A 571 23.67 38.98 23.42
N VAL A 572 23.20 40.04 22.80
CA VAL A 572 24.00 40.94 21.96
C VAL A 572 23.94 42.35 22.56
N GLN A 573 25.08 42.99 22.66
CA GLN A 573 25.12 44.39 23.07
C GLN A 573 24.66 45.29 21.92
N GLU A 574 23.75 46.26 22.23
CA GLU A 574 23.39 47.26 21.26
C GLU A 574 24.64 48.03 20.86
N GLN A 575 25.04 47.95 19.59
CA GLN A 575 26.18 48.71 19.11
C GLN A 575 25.79 50.20 19.05
N SER A 576 26.02 50.91 20.16
CA SER A 576 25.99 52.35 20.19
C SER A 576 27.25 52.89 19.53
N ASN A 577 27.09 53.90 18.70
CA ASN A 577 28.14 54.56 17.95
C ASN A 577 29.47 54.64 18.69
N LYS A 578 30.54 54.16 18.04
CA LYS A 578 31.86 54.73 18.28
C LYS A 578 31.79 56.19 17.88
N GLU A 579 31.99 57.10 18.84
CA GLU A 579 32.17 58.52 18.59
C GLU A 579 33.24 58.67 17.47
N GLU A 580 32.80 58.96 16.23
CA GLU A 580 33.67 59.51 15.22
C GLU A 580 33.95 60.96 15.58
N LYS A 581 35.24 61.25 15.76
CA LYS A 581 35.72 62.63 15.96
C LYS A 581 35.17 63.54 14.85
N PRO A 582 34.75 64.76 15.18
CA PRO A 582 34.19 65.71 14.22
C PRO A 582 35.31 66.35 13.41
N GLU A 583 35.81 65.68 12.39
CA GLU A 583 36.66 66.25 11.35
C GLU A 583 36.20 65.71 9.99
N ASN A 584 35.23 66.40 9.41
CA ASN A 584 34.96 66.71 8.03
C ASN A 584 33.47 66.96 7.77
N LEU A 585 33.07 68.20 8.05
CA LEU A 585 31.84 68.76 7.51
C LEU A 585 31.96 68.91 6.00
N GLY A 586 31.63 67.85 5.21
CA GLY A 586 31.32 67.92 3.80
C GLY A 586 29.94 68.51 3.62
N ILE A 587 29.85 69.53 2.79
CA ILE A 587 28.66 70.31 2.42
C ILE A 587 27.70 69.43 1.62
N TYR A 588 26.88 68.65 2.28
CA TYR A 588 25.56 68.13 1.88
C TYR A 588 25.04 67.27 3.01
N GLY A 589 23.96 67.77 3.63
CA GLY A 589 23.36 67.12 4.82
C GLY A 589 22.77 65.76 4.55
N VAL A 590 23.60 64.75 4.72
CA VAL A 590 23.16 63.38 4.90
C VAL A 590 23.55 63.01 6.32
N THR A 591 22.60 62.95 7.24
CA THR A 591 22.79 62.39 8.56
C THR A 591 23.24 60.92 8.42
N PRO A 592 24.40 60.56 9.02
CA PRO A 592 24.81 59.13 9.02
C PRO A 592 23.74 58.33 9.76
N LYS A 593 23.26 57.24 9.17
CA LYS A 593 22.42 56.27 9.84
C LYS A 593 23.26 55.63 10.97
N SER A 594 22.97 56.03 12.21
CA SER A 594 23.61 55.50 13.39
C SER A 594 23.04 54.14 13.73
N GLY A 595 23.82 53.10 13.51
CA GLY A 595 23.45 51.72 13.87
C GLY A 595 24.22 50.68 13.01
N PRO A 596 24.18 49.41 13.37
CA PRO A 596 24.79 48.36 12.59
C PRO A 596 24.14 48.29 11.19
N SER A 597 24.94 47.96 10.17
CA SER A 597 24.47 47.78 8.82
C SER A 597 23.55 46.53 8.71
N ASP A 598 22.68 46.50 7.72
CA ASP A 598 21.82 45.34 7.46
C ASP A 598 22.62 44.01 7.29
N ALA A 599 23.85 44.11 6.78
CA ALA A 599 24.73 42.95 6.61
C ALA A 599 25.25 42.44 7.97
N GLU A 600 25.62 43.32 8.87
CA GLU A 600 26.04 43.00 10.25
C GLU A 600 24.89 42.42 11.06
N ILE A 601 23.69 42.98 10.96
CA ILE A 601 22.47 42.45 11.60
C ILE A 601 22.17 41.03 11.12
N ARG A 602 22.24 40.77 9.80
CA ARG A 602 22.05 39.44 9.26
C ARG A 602 23.10 38.44 9.74
N ALA A 603 24.35 38.87 9.86
CA ALA A 603 25.44 38.01 10.36
C ALA A 603 25.19 37.64 11.84
N ILE A 604 24.83 38.61 12.69
CA ILE A 604 24.49 38.38 14.10
C ILE A 604 23.29 37.42 14.23
N VAL A 605 22.20 37.67 13.53
CA VAL A 605 20.99 36.84 13.60
C VAL A 605 21.28 35.40 13.09
N ARG A 606 22.19 35.25 12.14
CA ARG A 606 22.61 33.92 11.65
C ARG A 606 23.45 33.18 12.70
N GLU A 607 24.33 33.87 13.38
CA GLU A 607 25.17 33.28 14.44
C GLU A 607 24.32 32.76 15.61
N TYR A 608 23.26 33.50 16.00
CA TYR A 608 22.39 33.18 17.13
C TYR A 608 21.02 32.62 16.68
N ARG A 609 20.96 31.97 15.50
CA ARG A 609 19.69 31.57 14.89
C ARG A 609 18.86 30.59 15.74
N ASP A 610 19.52 29.76 16.56
CA ASP A 610 18.88 28.76 17.39
C ASP A 610 18.41 29.29 18.76
N GLN A 611 18.79 30.50 19.10
CA GLN A 611 18.42 31.15 20.39
C GLN A 611 17.16 32.02 20.30
N VAL A 612 16.81 32.45 19.08
CA VAL A 612 15.61 33.28 18.86
C VAL A 612 14.85 32.75 17.65
N PRO A 613 13.62 32.29 17.86
CA PRO A 613 12.78 31.78 16.75
C PRO A 613 12.39 32.90 15.78
N ASN A 614 11.82 32.54 14.64
CA ASN A 614 11.23 33.50 13.73
C ASN A 614 10.08 34.24 14.44
N ALA A 615 10.07 35.55 14.33
CA ALA A 615 9.11 36.43 14.98
C ALA A 615 8.04 36.93 14.02
N VAL A 616 8.32 36.96 12.72
CA VAL A 616 7.40 37.48 11.69
C VAL A 616 7.41 36.53 10.47
N PHE A 617 6.26 36.02 10.17
CA PHE A 617 6.01 35.22 8.97
C PHE A 617 5.29 36.06 7.90
N LEU A 618 5.12 35.53 6.71
CA LEU A 618 4.51 36.28 5.62
C LEU A 618 3.06 36.68 5.92
N VAL A 619 2.32 35.85 6.62
CA VAL A 619 0.94 36.16 7.08
C VAL A 619 0.96 37.35 8.06
N ASP A 620 1.89 37.34 9.00
CA ASP A 620 2.02 38.42 10.00
C ASP A 620 2.39 39.73 9.29
N LEU A 621 3.27 39.70 8.29
CA LEU A 621 3.61 40.86 7.47
C LEU A 621 2.37 41.43 6.78
N MET A 622 1.54 40.57 6.16
CA MET A 622 0.32 40.98 5.45
C MET A 622 -0.75 41.61 6.36
N LEU A 623 -0.71 41.32 7.66
CA LEU A 623 -1.65 41.83 8.65
C LEU A 623 -1.15 43.13 9.34
N ARG A 624 0.04 43.62 8.98
CA ARG A 624 0.59 44.85 9.62
C ARG A 624 -0.05 46.11 9.06
N ASP A 625 -0.32 47.05 9.93
CA ASP A 625 -0.86 48.38 9.60
C ASP A 625 0.11 49.21 8.73
N ASP A 626 1.42 49.01 8.89
CA ASP A 626 2.48 49.69 8.15
C ASP A 626 2.93 48.96 6.87
N LEU A 627 2.19 47.93 6.45
CA LEU A 627 2.53 47.15 5.25
C LEU A 627 2.76 48.04 4.01
N ALA A 628 1.88 48.99 3.79
CA ALA A 628 1.95 49.89 2.63
C ALA A 628 3.27 50.67 2.58
N GLU A 629 3.78 51.13 3.74
CA GLU A 629 5.06 51.82 3.85
C GLU A 629 6.26 50.87 3.61
N LEU A 630 6.15 49.66 4.11
CA LEU A 630 7.21 48.65 4.00
C LEU A 630 7.43 48.17 2.56
N ILE A 631 6.37 48.12 1.75
CA ILE A 631 6.43 47.67 0.33
C ILE A 631 6.56 48.83 -0.65
N ASP A 632 6.46 50.10 -0.22
CA ASP A 632 6.54 51.23 -1.11
C ASP A 632 7.89 51.26 -1.84
N GLY A 633 7.84 51.47 -3.16
CA GLY A 633 9.00 51.43 -4.05
C GLY A 633 9.66 50.06 -4.25
N ARG A 634 9.19 49.00 -3.60
CA ARG A 634 9.67 47.60 -3.72
C ARG A 634 8.76 46.74 -4.56
N VAL A 635 7.46 46.92 -4.43
CA VAL A 635 6.41 46.22 -5.15
C VAL A 635 5.80 47.15 -6.17
N SER A 636 5.41 46.65 -7.35
CA SER A 636 4.75 47.43 -8.38
C SER A 636 3.40 47.98 -7.88
N ARG A 637 2.91 49.08 -8.48
CA ARG A 637 1.61 49.65 -8.15
C ARG A 637 0.44 48.68 -8.38
N GLU A 638 0.59 47.75 -9.30
CA GLU A 638 -0.41 46.71 -9.57
C GLU A 638 -0.34 45.60 -8.53
N GLY A 639 0.88 45.19 -8.13
CA GLY A 639 1.08 44.18 -7.10
C GLY A 639 0.68 44.65 -5.67
N ALA A 640 0.78 45.97 -5.44
CA ALA A 640 0.38 46.55 -4.13
C ALA A 640 -1.14 46.68 -3.94
N LYS A 641 -1.94 46.67 -5.02
CA LYS A 641 -3.42 46.67 -4.97
C LYS A 641 -3.99 45.28 -4.65
#